data_4bb45d82be3b18a2e029d5978c83f8c7
#
_entry.id   4bb45d82be3b18a2e029d5978c83f8c7
#
_cell.length_a   1.000
_cell.length_b   1.000
_cell.length_c   1.000
_cell.angle_alpha   90.00
_cell.angle_beta   90.00
_cell.angle_gamma   90.00
#
_symmetry.space_group_name_H-M   'P 1'
#
loop_
_entity.id
_entity.type
_entity.pdbx_description
1 polymer ?
#
loop_
_entity_poly.entity_id
_entity_poly.type
_entity_poly.pdbx_seq_one_letter_code
_entity_poly.pdbx_strand_id
1 'polypeptide(L)'
;MHHIGKRIFGFCLTAVLLTSVLPGALIANAAEANTENTASQENTGFSDGCEEVDFSTLSDDERISSVEDYMEFSGNGAPLVGSSAPSLPEECDNSTNENSIYCPPIGDQGGVYGCACWSATYYNYTYTAHRAYGIPTTENNIFSPIWTYNLSNSGYIKGGSNGPRNYNIIRTMGALTVEDVPAINSPYPEQVVFDWHAENGLWKKALRNRLTSYGYFTPEAYVEGYNTDINTPVPATGTPVTSADDSDLAALKTAISNGEVLGFNSFIYSWDEIKIKSAPGVDNRFVGETVVRGCKDTEGGHGMVIVGYNDNIWTDINGNNKVDSGEMGAFKIANSWGTWNGNNGYYWIAYDAMNKVSAVSGAPSYPNRQPGIDTVSTIKVEPKKYESDVYLKYVLKSSERANTHVYVTAINKADRSEYVSKLVPPYGLDDYANYVDIVEDHSYRGTVTADYGEMYYDLNNVIPDIDIASLNDYDWEVKVVDKTNNGKPLSIIEVKFVDDTTGGEYDLLDGKTYTINGSSKVFSTSNVTFPFSADVKVSPSSIHTLEEVRITALTKGGNAPFKYQFELEKDGSKTMLEPFCNNFECYKRLNAAGDCTIVVTVKDTDGNTTVARKPITVNQTKITALTPDKANASVGDSIVFTPQVTNLAPSFDGTNFRYTVTKDGVSEQFFADFDKRFVWTPEEGGTTL
;
A
#
# COMPACT_ATOMS: atom_id res chain seq x y z
N MET A 1 -20.59 -69.96 -15.13
CA MET A 1 -19.47 -70.50 -14.30
C MET A 1 -18.87 -69.30 -13.51
N HIS A 2 -18.88 -69.54 -12.20
CA HIS A 2 -18.19 -68.83 -11.13
C HIS A 2 -18.59 -67.38 -10.81
N HIS A 3 -19.46 -67.29 -9.91
CA HIS A 3 -19.49 -66.60 -8.58
C HIS A 3 -18.21 -65.96 -8.14
N ILE A 4 -18.29 -64.65 -7.81
CA ILE A 4 -17.44 -64.02 -6.79
C ILE A 4 -18.35 -63.22 -5.87
N GLY A 5 -18.30 -63.59 -4.59
CA GLY A 5 -19.14 -63.04 -3.56
C GLY A 5 -18.74 -61.67 -3.04
N LYS A 6 -19.73 -60.94 -2.64
CA LYS A 6 -19.63 -59.75 -1.79
C LYS A 6 -19.11 -60.15 -0.41
N ARG A 7 -18.01 -59.56 0.04
CA ARG A 7 -17.63 -59.53 1.46
C ARG A 7 -17.99 -58.15 2.03
N ILE A 8 -19.00 -58.14 2.84
CA ILE A 8 -19.34 -57.04 3.73
C ILE A 8 -18.42 -57.17 4.94
N PHE A 9 -17.54 -56.16 5.17
CA PHE A 9 -16.84 -56.00 6.44
C PHE A 9 -17.67 -55.07 7.33
N GLY A 10 -18.33 -55.66 8.32
CA GLY A 10 -18.92 -54.94 9.43
C GLY A 10 -17.79 -54.49 10.37
N PHE A 11 -17.64 -53.23 10.58
CA PHE A 11 -16.87 -52.69 11.71
C PHE A 11 -17.81 -52.60 12.92
N CYS A 12 -17.57 -53.43 13.91
CA CYS A 12 -18.10 -53.27 15.25
C CYS A 12 -17.46 -52.05 15.90
N LEU A 13 -18.24 -51.02 16.12
CA LEU A 13 -17.86 -49.87 16.93
C LEU A 13 -17.98 -50.28 18.41
N THR A 14 -16.86 -50.65 19.03
CA THR A 14 -16.79 -50.77 20.49
C THR A 14 -16.58 -49.37 21.06
N ALA A 15 -17.64 -48.74 21.52
CA ALA A 15 -17.55 -47.50 22.29
C ALA A 15 -16.90 -47.81 23.64
N VAL A 16 -15.63 -47.45 23.79
CA VAL A 16 -15.01 -47.33 25.10
C VAL A 16 -15.36 -45.95 25.65
N LEU A 17 -16.30 -45.91 26.56
CA LEU A 17 -16.54 -44.73 27.39
C LEU A 17 -15.32 -44.53 28.31
N LEU A 18 -14.39 -43.68 27.90
CA LEU A 18 -13.45 -43.06 28.81
C LEU A 18 -14.13 -41.80 29.37
N THR A 19 -14.75 -41.94 30.52
CA THR A 19 -15.15 -40.78 31.34
C THR A 19 -13.89 -40.15 31.91
N SER A 20 -13.27 -39.24 31.14
CA SER A 20 -12.36 -38.24 31.72
C SER A 20 -13.21 -37.11 32.27
N VAL A 21 -13.25 -37.02 33.58
CA VAL A 21 -13.79 -35.89 34.32
C VAL A 21 -12.90 -34.70 34.02
N LEU A 22 -13.29 -33.89 33.03
CA LEU A 22 -12.79 -32.50 32.89
C LEU A 22 -13.48 -31.68 33.99
N PRO A 23 -12.73 -30.83 34.70
CA PRO A 23 -13.35 -29.95 35.70
C PRO A 23 -14.35 -29.03 35.00
N GLY A 24 -15.61 -29.10 35.42
CA GLY A 24 -16.70 -28.30 34.84
C GLY A 24 -16.53 -26.76 34.95
N ALA A 25 -15.47 -26.29 35.57
CA ALA A 25 -15.13 -24.87 35.67
C ALA A 25 -14.57 -24.25 34.37
N LEU A 26 -13.85 -25.06 33.54
CA LEU A 26 -13.30 -24.55 32.28
C LEU A 26 -14.33 -24.41 31.16
N ILE A 27 -15.38 -25.29 31.18
CA ILE A 27 -16.47 -25.20 30.19
C ILE A 27 -17.45 -24.08 30.53
N ALA A 28 -17.65 -23.81 31.83
CA ALA A 28 -18.48 -22.68 32.27
C ALA A 28 -17.84 -21.32 31.95
N ASN A 29 -16.52 -21.18 32.13
CA ASN A 29 -15.83 -19.94 31.80
C ASN A 29 -15.76 -19.67 30.28
N ALA A 30 -15.58 -20.70 29.47
CA ALA A 30 -15.63 -20.52 28.01
C ALA A 30 -17.06 -20.20 27.50
N ALA A 31 -18.09 -20.76 28.14
CA ALA A 31 -19.48 -20.45 27.79
C ALA A 31 -19.89 -19.05 28.27
N GLU A 32 -19.40 -18.60 29.44
CA GLU A 32 -19.65 -17.24 29.93
C GLU A 32 -18.89 -16.18 29.15
N ALA A 33 -17.64 -16.44 28.74
CA ALA A 33 -16.88 -15.57 27.86
C ALA A 33 -17.54 -15.43 26.47
N ASN A 34 -18.05 -16.55 25.90
CA ASN A 34 -18.77 -16.50 24.63
C ASN A 34 -20.14 -15.78 24.72
N THR A 35 -20.80 -15.79 25.87
CA THR A 35 -22.08 -15.06 26.04
C THR A 35 -21.88 -13.58 26.26
N GLU A 36 -20.80 -13.15 26.90
CA GLU A 36 -20.50 -11.73 27.05
C GLU A 36 -20.03 -11.08 25.75
N ASN A 37 -19.25 -11.81 24.94
CA ASN A 37 -18.82 -11.32 23.62
C ASN A 37 -19.93 -11.31 22.56
N THR A 38 -20.87 -12.28 22.60
CA THR A 38 -22.05 -12.20 21.72
C THR A 38 -22.97 -11.03 22.08
N ALA A 39 -23.04 -10.65 23.35
CA ALA A 39 -23.81 -9.48 23.76
C ALA A 39 -23.18 -8.14 23.33
N SER A 40 -21.84 -8.05 23.27
CA SER A 40 -21.16 -6.86 22.77
C SER A 40 -21.19 -6.75 21.22
N GLN A 41 -21.27 -7.89 20.51
CA GLN A 41 -21.45 -7.91 19.06
C GLN A 41 -22.89 -7.64 18.62
N GLU A 42 -23.88 -8.04 19.42
CA GLU A 42 -25.30 -7.72 19.12
C GLU A 42 -25.58 -6.21 19.19
N ASN A 43 -24.75 -5.42 19.89
CA ASN A 43 -24.91 -3.98 19.97
C ASN A 43 -24.22 -3.19 18.84
N THR A 44 -23.38 -3.81 18.01
CA THR A 44 -22.69 -3.13 16.89
C THR A 44 -23.44 -3.22 15.55
N GLY A 45 -24.51 -3.99 15.46
CA GLY A 45 -25.27 -4.17 14.21
C GLY A 45 -24.58 -5.01 13.14
N PHE A 46 -23.32 -5.44 13.35
CA PHE A 46 -22.54 -6.24 12.40
C PHE A 46 -22.37 -7.66 12.92
N SER A 47 -22.99 -8.65 12.28
CA SER A 47 -22.96 -10.05 12.70
C SER A 47 -21.97 -10.95 11.94
N ASP A 48 -21.34 -10.47 10.84
CA ASP A 48 -20.58 -11.29 9.91
C ASP A 48 -19.14 -10.86 9.66
N GLY A 49 -18.54 -10.16 10.59
CA GLY A 49 -17.10 -9.92 10.58
C GLY A 49 -16.64 -8.63 9.92
N CYS A 50 -17.52 -7.81 9.37
CA CYS A 50 -17.19 -6.45 8.97
C CYS A 50 -17.66 -5.46 10.04
N GLU A 51 -16.71 -4.78 10.66
CA GLU A 51 -16.97 -3.72 11.62
C GLU A 51 -17.15 -2.39 10.89
N GLU A 52 -17.98 -1.51 11.45
CA GLU A 52 -18.20 -0.17 10.91
C GLU A 52 -16.93 0.68 10.94
N VAL A 53 -16.77 1.56 9.96
CA VAL A 53 -15.65 2.50 9.91
C VAL A 53 -16.02 3.76 10.67
N ASP A 54 -15.30 4.07 11.73
CA ASP A 54 -15.43 5.34 12.43
C ASP A 54 -14.66 6.44 11.66
N PHE A 55 -15.39 7.23 10.88
CA PHE A 55 -14.83 8.32 10.09
C PHE A 55 -14.16 9.41 10.94
N SER A 56 -14.47 9.50 12.25
CA SER A 56 -13.80 10.46 13.12
C SER A 56 -12.33 10.11 13.36
N THR A 57 -11.95 8.85 13.13
CA THR A 57 -10.58 8.36 13.29
C THR A 57 -9.72 8.50 12.04
N LEU A 58 -10.33 8.81 10.89
CA LEU A 58 -9.60 9.03 9.64
C LEU A 58 -8.94 10.42 9.64
N SER A 59 -7.69 10.48 9.17
CA SER A 59 -7.02 11.75 8.89
C SER A 59 -7.64 12.48 7.69
N ASP A 60 -7.35 13.76 7.53
CA ASP A 60 -7.85 14.52 6.38
C ASP A 60 -7.35 13.93 5.05
N ASP A 61 -6.14 13.36 5.03
CA ASP A 61 -5.56 12.70 3.84
C ASP A 61 -6.26 11.37 3.49
N GLU A 62 -7.00 10.79 4.43
CA GLU A 62 -7.73 9.53 4.25
C GLU A 62 -9.20 9.76 3.88
N ARG A 63 -9.66 11.02 3.84
CA ARG A 63 -11.03 11.39 3.46
C ARG A 63 -11.09 11.90 2.05
N ILE A 64 -11.98 11.32 1.24
CA ILE A 64 -12.23 11.71 -0.14
C ILE A 64 -13.72 12.12 -0.23
N SER A 65 -13.98 13.40 -0.43
CA SER A 65 -15.35 13.95 -0.44
C SER A 65 -15.82 14.41 -1.83
N SER A 66 -14.90 14.45 -2.80
CA SER A 66 -15.22 14.95 -4.15
C SER A 66 -14.36 14.29 -5.21
N VAL A 67 -14.71 14.50 -6.50
CA VAL A 67 -13.85 14.08 -7.62
C VAL A 67 -12.50 14.78 -7.58
N GLU A 68 -12.47 16.03 -7.15
CA GLU A 68 -11.25 16.81 -6.99
C GLU A 68 -10.33 16.20 -5.93
N ASP A 69 -10.86 15.83 -4.77
CA ASP A 69 -10.11 15.16 -3.70
C ASP A 69 -9.56 13.81 -4.19
N TYR A 70 -10.37 13.04 -4.94
CA TYR A 70 -9.91 11.80 -5.54
C TYR A 70 -8.76 12.02 -6.53
N MET A 71 -8.87 13.04 -7.38
CA MET A 71 -7.82 13.36 -8.36
C MET A 71 -6.53 13.79 -7.67
N GLU A 72 -6.60 14.52 -6.56
CA GLU A 72 -5.47 14.84 -5.72
C GLU A 72 -4.87 13.59 -5.06
N PHE A 73 -5.72 12.80 -4.43
CA PHE A 73 -5.31 11.52 -3.84
C PHE A 73 -4.64 10.62 -4.88
N SER A 74 -5.20 10.45 -6.07
CA SER A 74 -4.66 9.59 -7.13
C SER A 74 -3.37 10.14 -7.76
N GLY A 75 -3.04 11.42 -7.53
CA GLY A 75 -1.87 12.07 -8.13
C GLY A 75 -2.06 12.46 -9.60
N ASN A 76 -3.28 12.42 -10.12
CA ASN A 76 -3.60 12.79 -11.51
C ASN A 76 -3.75 14.32 -11.72
N GLY A 77 -3.50 15.11 -10.68
CA GLY A 77 -3.58 16.57 -10.69
C GLY A 77 -5.03 17.09 -10.62
N ALA A 78 -5.20 18.34 -10.20
CA ALA A 78 -6.52 18.98 -10.21
C ALA A 78 -7.08 19.04 -11.65
N PRO A 79 -8.38 18.82 -11.86
CA PRO A 79 -9.00 19.04 -13.18
C PRO A 79 -8.67 20.45 -13.66
N LEU A 80 -8.24 20.58 -14.91
CA LEU A 80 -7.94 21.90 -15.49
C LEU A 80 -9.21 22.77 -15.37
N VAL A 81 -9.12 23.83 -14.59
CA VAL A 81 -10.20 24.79 -14.40
C VAL A 81 -10.66 25.27 -15.79
N GLY A 82 -11.90 24.93 -16.17
CA GLY A 82 -12.49 25.34 -17.45
C GLY A 82 -12.54 24.27 -18.54
N SER A 83 -12.01 23.05 -18.34
CA SER A 83 -12.33 21.92 -19.19
C SER A 83 -13.59 21.23 -18.62
N SER A 84 -14.61 21.02 -19.46
CA SER A 84 -15.66 20.06 -19.14
C SER A 84 -15.01 18.77 -18.69
N ALA A 85 -15.40 18.22 -17.52
CA ALA A 85 -14.94 16.91 -17.09
C ALA A 85 -15.03 15.95 -18.28
N PRO A 86 -14.01 15.11 -18.54
CA PRO A 86 -14.10 14.13 -19.62
C PRO A 86 -15.37 13.31 -19.39
N SER A 87 -16.19 13.16 -20.43
CA SER A 87 -17.39 12.34 -20.34
C SER A 87 -16.97 10.92 -19.94
N LEU A 88 -17.41 10.48 -18.76
CA LEU A 88 -17.18 9.12 -18.32
C LEU A 88 -17.81 8.14 -19.31
N PRO A 89 -17.22 6.97 -19.55
CA PRO A 89 -17.87 5.93 -20.35
C PRO A 89 -19.16 5.47 -19.65
N GLU A 90 -20.14 5.08 -20.44
CA GLU A 90 -21.42 4.56 -19.91
C GLU A 90 -21.25 3.20 -19.20
N GLU A 91 -20.12 2.51 -19.43
CA GLU A 91 -19.80 1.22 -18.86
C GLU A 91 -18.28 1.09 -18.65
N CYS A 92 -17.89 0.57 -17.51
CA CYS A 92 -16.52 0.13 -17.25
C CYS A 92 -16.56 -1.12 -16.35
N ASP A 93 -15.84 -2.17 -16.72
CA ASP A 93 -15.76 -3.41 -15.95
C ASP A 93 -14.30 -3.90 -15.91
N ASN A 94 -13.62 -3.59 -14.83
CA ASN A 94 -12.22 -3.95 -14.62
C ASN A 94 -12.01 -5.45 -14.40
N SER A 95 -13.08 -6.21 -14.16
CA SER A 95 -13.02 -7.68 -14.08
C SER A 95 -13.06 -8.37 -15.45
N THR A 96 -13.35 -7.64 -16.54
CA THR A 96 -13.48 -8.22 -17.89
C THR A 96 -12.73 -7.46 -18.98
N ASN A 97 -12.32 -6.21 -18.75
CA ASN A 97 -11.54 -5.41 -19.69
C ASN A 97 -10.04 -5.78 -19.65
N GLU A 98 -9.17 -4.95 -20.22
CA GLU A 98 -7.71 -5.16 -20.23
C GLU A 98 -7.08 -5.24 -18.82
N ASN A 99 -7.73 -4.69 -17.80
CA ASN A 99 -7.27 -4.77 -16.41
C ASN A 99 -7.61 -6.11 -15.74
N SER A 100 -8.45 -6.94 -16.36
CA SER A 100 -8.88 -8.24 -15.79
C SER A 100 -7.74 -9.20 -15.49
N ILE A 101 -6.59 -9.05 -16.15
CA ILE A 101 -5.38 -9.83 -15.88
C ILE A 101 -4.82 -9.59 -14.47
N TYR A 102 -5.20 -8.51 -13.81
CA TYR A 102 -4.81 -8.19 -12.44
C TYR A 102 -5.83 -8.64 -11.40
N CYS A 103 -7.06 -9.01 -11.82
CA CYS A 103 -8.11 -9.47 -10.92
C CYS A 103 -7.80 -10.87 -10.41
N PRO A 104 -7.87 -11.12 -9.09
CA PRO A 104 -7.93 -12.47 -8.58
C PRO A 104 -9.28 -13.13 -8.97
N PRO A 105 -9.35 -14.46 -9.08
CA PRO A 105 -10.61 -15.16 -9.27
C PRO A 105 -11.54 -14.91 -8.09
N ILE A 106 -12.85 -15.20 -8.27
CA ILE A 106 -13.81 -15.13 -7.16
C ILE A 106 -13.34 -16.03 -6.02
N GLY A 107 -13.11 -15.44 -4.85
CA GLY A 107 -12.66 -16.11 -3.64
C GLY A 107 -13.80 -16.72 -2.84
N ASP A 108 -13.45 -17.65 -1.94
CA ASP A 108 -14.38 -18.23 -0.97
C ASP A 108 -13.76 -18.12 0.43
N GLN A 109 -14.34 -17.27 1.28
CA GLN A 109 -13.89 -17.08 2.65
C GLN A 109 -14.28 -18.23 3.59
N GLY A 110 -15.18 -19.11 3.16
CA GLY A 110 -15.70 -20.21 3.97
C GLY A 110 -16.38 -19.72 5.26
N GLY A 111 -16.05 -20.34 6.37
CA GLY A 111 -16.69 -20.07 7.67
C GLY A 111 -15.96 -19.06 8.56
N VAL A 112 -14.93 -18.34 8.07
CA VAL A 112 -14.24 -17.31 8.86
C VAL A 112 -14.90 -15.94 8.68
N TYR A 113 -14.90 -15.13 9.73
CA TYR A 113 -15.47 -13.78 9.74
C TYR A 113 -14.49 -12.74 9.15
N GLY A 114 -13.87 -13.11 8.04
CA GLY A 114 -12.77 -12.36 7.42
C GLY A 114 -13.16 -11.56 6.17
N CYS A 115 -14.44 -11.27 5.93
CA CYS A 115 -14.88 -10.59 4.69
C CYS A 115 -14.16 -9.28 4.43
N ALA A 116 -13.89 -8.48 5.47
CA ALA A 116 -13.11 -7.25 5.34
C ALA A 116 -11.66 -7.52 4.88
N CYS A 117 -11.07 -8.66 5.26
CA CYS A 117 -9.72 -9.07 4.80
C CYS A 117 -9.75 -9.56 3.36
N TRP A 118 -10.83 -10.27 2.94
CA TRP A 118 -11.03 -10.64 1.53
C TRP A 118 -11.22 -9.41 0.66
N SER A 119 -12.04 -8.45 1.09
CA SER A 119 -12.20 -7.18 0.37
C SER A 119 -10.88 -6.42 0.27
N ALA A 120 -10.21 -6.16 1.40
CA ALA A 120 -9.02 -5.32 1.44
C ALA A 120 -7.77 -6.00 0.84
N THR A 121 -7.50 -7.27 1.19
CA THR A 121 -6.24 -7.93 0.85
C THR A 121 -6.37 -8.80 -0.41
N TYR A 122 -7.37 -9.70 -0.43
CA TYR A 122 -7.53 -10.64 -1.54
C TYR A 122 -7.89 -9.93 -2.84
N TYR A 123 -8.86 -9.00 -2.81
CA TYR A 123 -9.30 -8.28 -4.00
C TYR A 123 -8.54 -6.96 -4.20
N ASN A 124 -8.79 -5.97 -3.34
CA ASN A 124 -8.34 -4.60 -3.58
C ASN A 124 -6.81 -4.50 -3.64
N TYR A 125 -6.10 -5.01 -2.62
CA TYR A 125 -4.65 -4.94 -2.61
C TYR A 125 -3.99 -5.81 -3.68
N THR A 126 -4.47 -7.05 -3.91
CA THR A 126 -3.94 -7.91 -4.99
C THR A 126 -4.06 -7.23 -6.34
N TYR A 127 -5.25 -6.75 -6.67
CA TYR A 127 -5.50 -6.09 -7.95
C TYR A 127 -4.61 -4.84 -8.12
N THR A 128 -4.64 -3.94 -7.14
CA THR A 128 -3.94 -2.65 -7.23
C THR A 128 -2.43 -2.81 -7.24
N ALA A 129 -1.87 -3.71 -6.42
CA ALA A 129 -0.45 -3.99 -6.39
C ALA A 129 0.03 -4.64 -7.70
N HIS A 130 -0.70 -5.63 -8.21
CA HIS A 130 -0.32 -6.28 -9.47
C HIS A 130 -0.42 -5.32 -10.65
N ARG A 131 -1.43 -4.47 -10.68
CA ARG A 131 -1.56 -3.41 -11.70
C ARG A 131 -0.39 -2.42 -11.62
N ALA A 132 -0.04 -1.96 -10.42
CA ALA A 132 1.09 -1.06 -10.21
C ALA A 132 2.43 -1.67 -10.63
N TYR A 133 2.63 -2.97 -10.37
CA TYR A 133 3.84 -3.70 -10.74
C TYR A 133 3.85 -4.17 -12.21
N GLY A 134 2.71 -4.11 -12.91
CA GLY A 134 2.56 -4.68 -14.25
C GLY A 134 2.66 -6.21 -14.30
N ILE A 135 2.27 -6.90 -13.22
CA ILE A 135 2.39 -8.37 -13.06
C ILE A 135 1.01 -9.00 -13.09
N PRO A 136 0.70 -9.92 -14.02
CA PRO A 136 -0.57 -10.63 -14.01
C PRO A 136 -0.80 -11.42 -12.71
N THR A 137 -2.04 -11.45 -12.26
CA THR A 137 -2.46 -12.29 -11.12
C THR A 137 -2.45 -13.76 -11.52
N THR A 138 -1.90 -14.60 -10.66
CA THR A 138 -1.87 -16.06 -10.76
C THR A 138 -2.35 -16.67 -9.44
N GLU A 139 -2.67 -17.96 -9.44
CA GLU A 139 -3.10 -18.66 -8.22
C GLU A 139 -2.11 -18.55 -7.04
N ASN A 140 -0.80 -18.37 -7.33
CA ASN A 140 0.24 -18.37 -6.29
C ASN A 140 0.61 -16.96 -5.80
N ASN A 141 0.38 -15.91 -6.60
CA ASN A 141 0.82 -14.55 -6.23
C ASN A 141 -0.29 -13.67 -5.65
N ILE A 142 -1.50 -14.18 -5.49
CA ILE A 142 -2.59 -13.49 -4.79
C ILE A 142 -2.15 -13.19 -3.35
N PHE A 143 -2.39 -12.00 -2.85
CA PHE A 143 -2.11 -11.68 -1.45
C PHE A 143 -3.14 -12.35 -0.53
N SER A 144 -2.61 -13.01 0.51
CA SER A 144 -3.41 -13.87 1.38
C SER A 144 -4.28 -13.06 2.34
N PRO A 145 -5.60 -13.21 2.30
CA PRO A 145 -6.49 -12.59 3.27
C PRO A 145 -6.33 -13.21 4.67
N ILE A 146 -5.80 -14.44 4.78
CA ILE A 146 -5.52 -15.11 6.05
C ILE A 146 -4.38 -14.40 6.79
N TRP A 147 -3.37 -13.87 6.08
CA TRP A 147 -2.32 -13.05 6.70
C TRP A 147 -2.91 -11.86 7.46
N THR A 148 -3.73 -11.04 6.81
CA THR A 148 -4.35 -9.88 7.47
C THR A 148 -5.40 -10.29 8.49
N TYR A 149 -6.17 -11.36 8.24
CA TYR A 149 -7.14 -11.88 9.19
C TYR A 149 -6.49 -12.33 10.50
N ASN A 150 -5.42 -13.11 10.44
CA ASN A 150 -4.71 -13.61 11.62
C ASN A 150 -4.09 -12.48 12.46
N LEU A 151 -3.77 -11.36 11.82
CA LEU A 151 -3.27 -10.16 12.49
C LEU A 151 -4.39 -9.22 12.97
N SER A 152 -5.65 -9.41 12.55
CA SER A 152 -6.77 -8.51 12.87
C SER A 152 -7.92 -9.14 13.67
N ASN A 153 -7.98 -10.47 13.77
CA ASN A 153 -9.11 -11.17 14.41
C ASN A 153 -9.13 -11.16 15.94
N SER A 154 -8.16 -10.48 16.57
CA SER A 154 -8.10 -10.30 18.02
C SER A 154 -7.95 -11.58 18.84
N GLY A 155 -7.50 -12.68 18.22
CA GLY A 155 -7.41 -13.99 18.86
C GLY A 155 -8.78 -14.66 19.06
N TYR A 156 -9.78 -14.29 18.27
CA TYR A 156 -11.11 -14.86 18.29
C TYR A 156 -11.53 -15.35 16.90
N ILE A 157 -11.96 -16.60 16.78
CA ILE A 157 -12.27 -17.24 15.48
C ILE A 157 -13.41 -16.57 14.71
N LYS A 158 -14.27 -15.86 15.41
CA LYS A 158 -15.35 -15.03 14.84
C LYS A 158 -15.05 -13.54 15.00
N GLY A 159 -13.79 -13.18 15.26
CA GLY A 159 -13.37 -11.78 15.34
C GLY A 159 -13.56 -11.11 14.00
N GLY A 160 -14.28 -9.98 14.01
CA GLY A 160 -14.45 -9.13 12.87
C GLY A 160 -13.22 -8.25 12.60
N SER A 161 -13.28 -7.52 11.50
CA SER A 161 -12.27 -6.53 11.11
C SER A 161 -12.93 -5.46 10.24
N ASN A 162 -12.20 -4.39 9.95
CA ASN A 162 -12.65 -3.36 9.02
C ASN A 162 -11.55 -2.99 8.01
N GLY A 163 -11.93 -2.22 6.99
CA GLY A 163 -11.00 -1.78 5.95
C GLY A 163 -9.80 -1.02 6.50
N PRO A 164 -9.96 0.05 7.32
CA PRO A 164 -8.83 0.82 7.86
C PRO A 164 -7.82 -0.04 8.60
N ARG A 165 -8.26 -0.97 9.45
CA ARG A 165 -7.38 -1.88 10.18
C ARG A 165 -6.57 -2.76 9.22
N ASN A 166 -7.21 -3.35 8.22
CA ASN A 166 -6.54 -4.20 7.23
C ASN A 166 -5.55 -3.41 6.37
N TYR A 167 -5.95 -2.22 5.88
CA TYR A 167 -5.05 -1.37 5.10
C TYR A 167 -3.87 -0.87 5.94
N ASN A 168 -4.08 -0.57 7.22
CA ASN A 168 -3.00 -0.21 8.13
C ASN A 168 -2.00 -1.36 8.34
N ILE A 169 -2.49 -2.59 8.48
CA ILE A 169 -1.62 -3.79 8.52
C ILE A 169 -0.78 -3.87 7.24
N ILE A 170 -1.39 -3.76 6.07
CA ILE A 170 -0.66 -3.82 4.80
C ILE A 170 0.31 -2.64 4.66
N ARG A 171 -0.06 -1.44 5.09
CA ARG A 171 0.78 -0.24 5.06
C ARG A 171 2.02 -0.37 5.95
N THR A 172 1.86 -0.93 7.15
CA THR A 172 2.91 -0.97 8.18
C THR A 172 3.69 -2.29 8.20
N MET A 173 3.00 -3.41 8.00
CA MET A 173 3.54 -4.77 8.10
C MET A 173 3.68 -5.46 6.75
N GLY A 174 3.05 -4.90 5.70
CA GLY A 174 3.01 -5.52 4.39
C GLY A 174 2.08 -6.73 4.29
N ALA A 175 2.20 -7.47 3.21
CA ALA A 175 1.36 -8.64 2.94
C ALA A 175 2.16 -9.83 2.38
N LEU A 176 1.72 -11.04 2.72
CA LEU A 176 2.22 -12.30 2.17
C LEU A 176 1.25 -12.83 1.11
N THR A 177 1.78 -13.64 0.20
CA THR A 177 0.96 -14.29 -0.83
C THR A 177 0.36 -15.61 -0.33
N VAL A 178 -0.60 -16.16 -1.06
CA VAL A 178 -1.18 -17.47 -0.77
C VAL A 178 -0.16 -18.61 -0.92
N GLU A 179 0.94 -18.40 -1.61
CA GLU A 179 2.06 -19.35 -1.65
C GLU A 179 2.74 -19.48 -0.27
N ASP A 180 2.84 -18.37 0.47
CA ASP A 180 3.44 -18.34 1.81
C ASP A 180 2.41 -18.69 2.91
N VAL A 181 1.20 -18.17 2.78
CA VAL A 181 0.10 -18.31 3.73
C VAL A 181 -1.15 -18.72 2.96
N PRO A 182 -1.38 -20.03 2.77
CA PRO A 182 -2.50 -20.50 1.98
C PRO A 182 -3.86 -20.01 2.50
N ALA A 183 -4.68 -19.48 1.60
CA ALA A 183 -6.10 -19.28 1.84
C ALA A 183 -6.79 -20.64 1.73
N ILE A 184 -6.94 -21.34 2.85
CA ILE A 184 -7.48 -22.70 2.90
C ILE A 184 -8.99 -22.63 2.82
N ASN A 185 -9.60 -23.56 2.08
CA ASN A 185 -11.06 -23.73 2.07
C ASN A 185 -11.57 -24.21 3.43
N SER A 186 -12.73 -23.69 3.83
CA SER A 186 -13.43 -24.08 5.08
C SER A 186 -13.65 -25.61 5.22
N PRO A 187 -13.60 -26.16 6.45
CA PRO A 187 -13.41 -25.48 7.72
C PRO A 187 -11.93 -25.21 8.04
N TYR A 188 -11.62 -24.00 8.45
CA TYR A 188 -10.28 -23.68 8.92
C TYR A 188 -10.01 -24.35 10.26
N PRO A 189 -8.88 -25.04 10.44
CA PRO A 189 -8.42 -25.43 11.76
C PRO A 189 -8.17 -24.18 12.62
N GLU A 190 -8.56 -24.16 13.89
CA GLU A 190 -8.36 -23.04 14.81
C GLU A 190 -6.91 -22.53 14.78
N GLN A 191 -5.95 -23.42 14.85
CA GLN A 191 -4.53 -23.07 14.82
C GLN A 191 -4.15 -22.21 13.59
N VAL A 192 -4.77 -22.45 12.43
CA VAL A 192 -4.46 -21.70 11.21
C VAL A 192 -4.87 -20.24 11.31
N VAL A 193 -6.02 -19.95 11.92
CA VAL A 193 -6.54 -18.57 12.07
C VAL A 193 -5.89 -17.80 13.21
N PHE A 194 -5.06 -18.45 14.04
CA PHE A 194 -4.32 -17.81 15.11
C PHE A 194 -2.81 -17.73 14.86
N ASP A 195 -2.30 -18.39 13.81
CA ASP A 195 -0.87 -18.36 13.48
C ASP A 195 -0.50 -16.99 12.87
N TRP A 196 0.39 -16.27 13.54
CA TRP A 196 0.94 -15.01 12.98
C TRP A 196 2.03 -15.24 11.93
N HIS A 197 2.32 -16.49 11.59
CA HIS A 197 3.38 -16.83 10.63
C HIS A 197 4.72 -16.14 10.93
N ALA A 198 5.01 -15.95 12.21
CA ALA A 198 6.19 -15.25 12.71
C ALA A 198 7.42 -16.16 12.67
N GLU A 199 7.84 -16.59 11.47
CA GLU A 199 8.93 -17.52 11.26
C GLU A 199 9.65 -17.30 9.92
N ASN A 200 10.85 -17.85 9.82
CA ASN A 200 11.59 -18.00 8.56
C ASN A 200 11.70 -16.72 7.71
N GLY A 201 11.73 -15.56 8.36
CA GLY A 201 11.81 -14.27 7.68
C GLY A 201 10.53 -13.86 6.93
N LEU A 202 9.40 -14.52 7.16
CA LEU A 202 8.14 -14.19 6.48
C LEU A 202 7.70 -12.75 6.77
N TRP A 203 7.87 -12.26 7.99
CA TRP A 203 7.56 -10.87 8.32
C TRP A 203 8.41 -9.88 7.52
N LYS A 204 9.70 -10.17 7.34
CA LYS A 204 10.59 -9.37 6.48
C LYS A 204 10.16 -9.43 5.01
N LYS A 205 9.72 -10.62 4.54
CA LYS A 205 9.18 -10.80 3.18
C LYS A 205 7.90 -9.99 2.98
N ALA A 206 7.00 -9.99 3.97
CA ALA A 206 5.75 -9.22 3.94
C ALA A 206 6.01 -7.73 3.76
N LEU A 207 6.98 -7.16 4.50
CA LEU A 207 7.34 -5.74 4.46
C LEU A 207 7.68 -5.20 3.06
N ARG A 208 8.03 -6.06 2.11
CA ARG A 208 8.26 -5.66 0.71
C ARG A 208 6.99 -5.39 -0.08
N ASN A 209 5.84 -5.86 0.40
CA ASN A 209 4.56 -5.76 -0.26
C ASN A 209 3.65 -4.83 0.56
N ARG A 210 3.86 -3.53 0.46
CA ARG A 210 3.14 -2.51 1.23
C ARG A 210 2.31 -1.63 0.30
N LEU A 211 1.17 -1.18 0.79
CA LEU A 211 0.47 -0.05 0.21
C LEU A 211 1.08 1.26 0.74
N THR A 212 0.98 2.33 -0.01
CA THR A 212 1.50 3.65 0.35
C THR A 212 0.48 4.44 1.16
N SER A 213 -0.74 4.48 0.68
CA SER A 213 -1.85 5.20 1.30
C SER A 213 -3.18 4.57 0.94
N TYR A 214 -4.21 4.89 1.69
CA TYR A 214 -5.60 4.56 1.40
C TYR A 214 -6.48 5.79 1.65
N GLY A 215 -7.63 5.83 0.99
CA GLY A 215 -8.61 6.89 1.16
C GLY A 215 -10.02 6.33 1.17
N TYR A 216 -10.91 7.03 1.86
CA TYR A 216 -12.33 6.70 1.96
C TYR A 216 -13.18 7.75 1.31
N PHE A 217 -14.04 7.31 0.39
CA PHE A 217 -15.11 8.14 -0.12
C PHE A 217 -16.18 8.28 0.94
N THR A 218 -16.53 9.53 1.25
CA THR A 218 -17.63 9.91 2.13
C THR A 218 -18.74 10.50 1.31
N PRO A 219 -19.66 9.70 0.76
CA PRO A 219 -20.77 10.22 -0.02
C PRO A 219 -21.55 11.25 0.79
N GLU A 220 -21.86 12.42 0.19
CA GLU A 220 -22.62 13.49 0.88
C GLU A 220 -23.98 13.01 1.41
N ALA A 221 -24.56 12.00 0.77
CA ALA A 221 -25.78 11.34 1.25
C ALA A 221 -25.67 10.76 2.66
N TYR A 222 -24.44 10.57 3.18
CA TYR A 222 -24.17 9.96 4.48
C TYR A 222 -23.77 10.94 5.56
N VAL A 223 -23.12 12.05 5.21
CA VAL A 223 -22.37 12.89 6.19
C VAL A 223 -23.32 13.64 7.13
N GLU A 224 -24.50 14.05 6.71
CA GLU A 224 -25.41 14.85 7.54
C GLU A 224 -26.35 14.06 8.45
N GLY A 225 -26.32 12.75 8.44
CA GLY A 225 -27.30 11.95 9.20
C GLY A 225 -26.73 10.89 10.11
N TYR A 226 -25.43 10.76 10.21
CA TYR A 226 -24.81 9.71 11.01
C TYR A 226 -24.79 10.11 12.50
N ASN A 227 -25.73 9.56 13.24
CA ASN A 227 -25.69 9.58 14.69
C ASN A 227 -25.26 8.19 15.17
N THR A 228 -24.16 8.11 15.89
CA THR A 228 -23.67 6.89 16.54
C THR A 228 -24.65 6.29 17.57
N ASP A 229 -25.74 6.98 17.86
CA ASP A 229 -26.83 6.47 18.70
C ASP A 229 -27.87 5.76 17.82
N ILE A 230 -27.72 4.44 17.69
CA ILE A 230 -28.59 3.53 16.92
C ILE A 230 -30.05 3.56 17.37
N ASN A 231 -30.38 4.18 18.52
CA ASN A 231 -31.72 4.25 19.06
C ASN A 231 -32.50 5.52 18.65
N THR A 232 -31.88 6.44 17.92
CA THR A 232 -32.54 7.67 17.48
C THR A 232 -32.67 7.71 15.96
N PRO A 233 -33.89 7.54 15.39
CA PRO A 233 -34.09 7.69 13.96
C PRO A 233 -33.70 9.11 13.51
N VAL A 234 -32.63 9.25 12.76
CA VAL A 234 -32.27 10.53 12.14
C VAL A 234 -33.02 10.65 10.83
N PRO A 235 -33.70 11.76 10.54
CA PRO A 235 -34.29 11.99 9.23
C PRO A 235 -33.20 11.97 8.17
N ALA A 236 -33.39 11.25 7.07
CA ALA A 236 -32.49 11.29 5.93
C ALA A 236 -32.44 12.72 5.37
N THR A 237 -31.29 13.39 5.55
CA THR A 237 -31.10 14.79 5.12
C THR A 237 -30.22 14.91 3.90
N GLY A 238 -29.55 13.81 3.48
CA GLY A 238 -28.72 13.80 2.28
C GLY A 238 -29.49 13.96 0.98
N THR A 239 -28.84 14.45 -0.07
CA THR A 239 -29.40 14.51 -1.41
C THR A 239 -29.40 13.11 -2.01
N PRO A 240 -30.55 12.56 -2.40
CA PRO A 240 -30.61 11.25 -3.04
C PRO A 240 -29.83 11.23 -4.35
N VAL A 241 -29.06 10.16 -4.63
CA VAL A 241 -28.44 9.93 -5.93
C VAL A 241 -29.56 9.68 -6.94
N THR A 242 -29.85 10.66 -7.77
CA THR A 242 -31.01 10.62 -8.72
C THR A 242 -30.58 10.33 -10.14
N SER A 243 -29.29 10.44 -10.45
CA SER A 243 -28.76 10.23 -11.81
C SER A 243 -27.27 9.85 -11.75
N ALA A 244 -26.76 9.38 -12.89
CA ALA A 244 -25.33 9.12 -13.07
C ALA A 244 -24.42 10.37 -13.03
N ASP A 245 -25.02 11.55 -12.96
CA ASP A 245 -24.32 12.85 -12.94
C ASP A 245 -24.14 13.41 -11.52
N ASP A 246 -24.57 12.69 -10.51
CA ASP A 246 -24.35 13.07 -9.10
C ASP A 246 -22.85 13.05 -8.77
N SER A 247 -22.39 14.00 -7.93
CA SER A 247 -20.96 14.17 -7.63
C SER A 247 -20.31 12.94 -7.01
N ASP A 248 -21.01 12.27 -6.09
CA ASP A 248 -20.51 11.07 -5.43
C ASP A 248 -20.44 9.88 -6.41
N LEU A 249 -21.49 9.69 -7.20
CA LEU A 249 -21.53 8.69 -8.24
C LEU A 249 -20.44 8.95 -9.29
N ALA A 250 -20.20 10.21 -9.65
CA ALA A 250 -19.14 10.60 -10.57
C ALA A 250 -17.74 10.30 -10.02
N ALA A 251 -17.52 10.50 -8.72
CA ALA A 251 -16.25 10.17 -8.07
C ALA A 251 -15.95 8.66 -8.14
N LEU A 252 -16.91 7.82 -7.76
CA LEU A 252 -16.76 6.35 -7.84
C LEU A 252 -16.54 5.88 -9.28
N LYS A 253 -17.33 6.37 -10.23
CA LYS A 253 -17.19 6.05 -11.65
C LYS A 253 -15.85 6.51 -12.22
N THR A 254 -15.34 7.67 -11.79
CA THR A 254 -14.03 8.19 -12.20
C THR A 254 -12.93 7.26 -11.75
N ALA A 255 -12.93 6.82 -10.50
CA ALA A 255 -11.95 5.87 -9.96
C ALA A 255 -11.96 4.55 -10.75
N ILE A 256 -13.16 3.97 -10.97
CA ILE A 256 -13.32 2.72 -11.74
C ILE A 256 -12.85 2.90 -13.19
N SER A 257 -13.18 4.03 -13.83
CA SER A 257 -12.76 4.33 -15.21
C SER A 257 -11.26 4.53 -15.35
N ASN A 258 -10.60 4.98 -14.28
CA ASN A 258 -9.14 5.05 -14.18
C ASN A 258 -8.50 3.66 -13.93
N GLY A 259 -9.29 2.61 -13.92
CA GLY A 259 -8.86 1.22 -13.75
C GLY A 259 -8.65 0.85 -12.28
N GLU A 260 -9.34 1.46 -11.34
CA GLU A 260 -9.31 1.07 -9.93
C GLU A 260 -10.46 0.12 -9.59
N VAL A 261 -10.28 -0.65 -8.52
CA VAL A 261 -11.34 -1.38 -7.85
C VAL A 261 -11.48 -0.83 -6.44
N LEU A 262 -12.71 -0.78 -5.92
CA LEU A 262 -13.01 -0.05 -4.70
C LEU A 262 -13.54 -1.00 -3.63
N GLY A 263 -12.90 -1.03 -2.46
CA GLY A 263 -13.44 -1.75 -1.31
C GLY A 263 -14.67 -1.03 -0.76
N PHE A 264 -15.67 -1.77 -0.28
CA PHE A 264 -16.84 -1.18 0.38
C PHE A 264 -17.49 -2.15 1.38
N ASN A 265 -18.33 -1.60 2.24
CA ASN A 265 -19.12 -2.34 3.21
C ASN A 265 -20.61 -2.25 2.87
N SER A 266 -21.36 -3.29 3.26
CA SER A 266 -22.82 -3.35 3.10
C SER A 266 -23.44 -4.27 4.13
N PHE A 267 -24.76 -4.20 4.32
CA PHE A 267 -25.55 -5.09 5.16
C PHE A 267 -26.21 -6.17 4.29
N ILE A 268 -25.42 -7.19 3.92
CA ILE A 268 -25.78 -8.15 2.86
C ILE A 268 -27.04 -8.96 3.16
N TYR A 269 -27.33 -9.29 4.45
CA TYR A 269 -28.56 -10.01 4.80
C TYR A 269 -29.81 -9.15 4.76
N SER A 270 -29.63 -7.84 4.68
CA SER A 270 -30.72 -6.87 4.55
C SER A 270 -30.97 -6.45 3.10
N TRP A 271 -30.27 -7.03 2.13
CA TRP A 271 -30.47 -6.72 0.72
C TRP A 271 -31.86 -7.08 0.24
N ASP A 272 -32.44 -6.22 -0.60
CA ASP A 272 -33.65 -6.50 -1.37
C ASP A 272 -33.28 -6.81 -2.81
N GLU A 273 -33.16 -8.10 -3.07
CA GLU A 273 -32.71 -8.63 -4.35
C GLU A 273 -33.87 -8.87 -5.30
N ILE A 274 -33.70 -8.43 -6.54
CA ILE A 274 -34.61 -8.74 -7.65
C ILE A 274 -33.81 -9.22 -8.86
N LYS A 275 -34.52 -9.57 -9.93
CA LYS A 275 -33.90 -9.94 -11.20
C LYS A 275 -33.96 -8.78 -12.19
N ILE A 276 -32.86 -8.53 -12.88
CA ILE A 276 -32.78 -7.59 -13.99
C ILE A 276 -33.78 -8.01 -15.06
N LYS A 277 -34.60 -7.07 -15.51
CA LYS A 277 -35.61 -7.28 -16.55
C LYS A 277 -35.19 -6.66 -17.88
N SER A 278 -35.83 -7.08 -18.97
CA SER A 278 -35.63 -6.50 -20.28
C SER A 278 -36.55 -5.32 -20.54
N ALA A 279 -36.04 -4.28 -21.20
CA ALA A 279 -36.84 -3.18 -21.74
C ALA A 279 -36.23 -2.66 -23.05
N PRO A 280 -36.99 -1.92 -23.90
CA PRO A 280 -36.41 -1.22 -25.04
C PRO A 280 -35.47 -0.09 -24.59
N GLY A 281 -34.30 0.00 -25.21
CA GLY A 281 -33.34 1.11 -24.96
C GLY A 281 -32.48 0.95 -23.73
N VAL A 282 -32.47 -0.24 -23.06
CA VAL A 282 -31.61 -0.55 -21.93
C VAL A 282 -30.66 -1.69 -22.29
N ASP A 283 -29.65 -1.94 -21.45
CA ASP A 283 -28.73 -3.07 -21.63
C ASP A 283 -29.41 -4.39 -21.21
N ASN A 284 -29.71 -5.21 -22.18
CA ASN A 284 -30.38 -6.50 -21.97
C ASN A 284 -29.40 -7.69 -21.82
N ARG A 285 -28.07 -7.46 -21.81
CA ARG A 285 -27.08 -8.52 -21.65
C ARG A 285 -27.18 -9.25 -20.31
N PHE A 286 -27.62 -8.56 -19.28
CA PHE A 286 -27.63 -9.03 -17.89
C PHE A 286 -29.03 -9.47 -17.40
N VAL A 287 -30.01 -9.59 -18.31
CA VAL A 287 -31.37 -10.01 -17.97
C VAL A 287 -31.37 -11.36 -17.25
N GLY A 288 -32.02 -11.43 -16.09
CA GLY A 288 -32.08 -12.60 -15.24
C GLY A 288 -30.98 -12.66 -14.15
N GLU A 289 -29.98 -11.81 -14.23
CA GLU A 289 -29.01 -11.66 -13.14
C GLU A 289 -29.63 -10.99 -11.91
N THR A 290 -29.03 -11.22 -10.75
CA THR A 290 -29.46 -10.62 -9.48
C THR A 290 -28.97 -9.17 -9.39
N VAL A 291 -29.87 -8.26 -9.03
CA VAL A 291 -29.57 -6.87 -8.70
C VAL A 291 -30.21 -6.50 -7.38
N VAL A 292 -29.47 -5.78 -6.55
CA VAL A 292 -29.93 -5.22 -5.27
C VAL A 292 -30.57 -3.88 -5.55
N ARG A 293 -31.85 -3.72 -5.25
CA ARG A 293 -32.59 -2.44 -5.42
C ARG A 293 -32.67 -1.59 -4.16
N GLY A 294 -32.18 -2.10 -3.02
CA GLY A 294 -32.14 -1.40 -1.74
C GLY A 294 -31.70 -2.31 -0.61
N CYS A 295 -31.38 -1.71 0.52
CA CYS A 295 -31.01 -2.39 1.75
C CYS A 295 -32.04 -2.06 2.84
N LYS A 296 -32.63 -3.09 3.46
CA LYS A 296 -33.83 -2.95 4.33
C LYS A 296 -33.51 -2.57 5.76
N ASP A 297 -32.35 -2.99 6.28
CA ASP A 297 -31.96 -2.89 7.68
C ASP A 297 -30.42 -2.98 7.80
N THR A 298 -29.91 -3.24 9.01
CA THR A 298 -28.49 -3.32 9.38
C THR A 298 -28.01 -4.74 9.68
N GLU A 299 -28.59 -5.76 9.08
CA GLU A 299 -28.18 -7.16 9.32
C GLU A 299 -27.10 -7.60 8.34
N GLY A 300 -26.05 -8.25 8.86
CA GLY A 300 -25.01 -8.91 8.08
C GLY A 300 -23.99 -7.95 7.49
N GLY A 301 -23.25 -7.22 8.33
CA GLY A 301 -22.13 -6.39 7.89
C GLY A 301 -21.10 -7.17 7.09
N HIS A 302 -20.82 -6.75 5.85
CA HIS A 302 -20.02 -7.53 4.90
C HIS A 302 -19.16 -6.63 4.01
N GLY A 303 -17.86 -6.96 3.91
CA GLY A 303 -16.89 -6.28 3.05
C GLY A 303 -16.80 -6.93 1.67
N MET A 304 -16.89 -6.11 0.62
CA MET A 304 -16.85 -6.53 -0.79
C MET A 304 -16.07 -5.52 -1.65
N VAL A 305 -16.02 -5.74 -2.96
CA VAL A 305 -15.29 -4.87 -3.90
C VAL A 305 -16.14 -4.49 -5.09
N ILE A 306 -16.19 -3.20 -5.42
CA ILE A 306 -16.76 -2.68 -6.66
C ILE A 306 -15.71 -2.86 -7.76
N VAL A 307 -16.05 -3.60 -8.82
CA VAL A 307 -15.15 -3.88 -9.94
C VAL A 307 -15.56 -3.22 -11.24
N GLY A 308 -16.76 -2.68 -11.29
CA GLY A 308 -17.30 -2.05 -12.50
C GLY A 308 -18.61 -1.33 -12.29
N TYR A 309 -19.12 -0.73 -13.35
CA TYR A 309 -20.45 -0.13 -13.42
C TYR A 309 -21.01 -0.19 -14.84
N ASN A 310 -22.34 -0.06 -14.95
CA ASN A 310 -23.03 0.10 -16.24
C ASN A 310 -24.26 0.99 -16.06
N ASP A 311 -24.29 2.14 -16.74
CA ASP A 311 -25.35 3.16 -16.68
C ASP A 311 -26.65 2.71 -17.36
N ASN A 312 -26.58 1.69 -18.22
CA ASN A 312 -27.68 1.22 -19.04
C ASN A 312 -28.39 -0.02 -18.47
N ILE A 313 -28.01 -0.52 -17.30
CA ILE A 313 -28.76 -1.57 -16.59
C ILE A 313 -30.02 -0.94 -16.01
N TRP A 314 -31.15 -1.56 -16.31
CA TRP A 314 -32.44 -1.16 -15.73
C TRP A 314 -32.83 -2.09 -14.57
N THR A 315 -33.11 -1.47 -13.44
CA THR A 315 -33.61 -2.12 -12.24
C THR A 315 -35.05 -1.64 -11.99
N ASP A 316 -36.05 -2.50 -12.21
CA ASP A 316 -37.47 -2.18 -11.97
C ASP A 316 -37.75 -2.06 -10.46
N ILE A 317 -37.33 -0.93 -9.88
CA ILE A 317 -37.29 -0.70 -8.42
C ILE A 317 -38.68 -0.70 -7.83
N ASN A 318 -39.64 -0.03 -8.50
CA ASN A 318 -41.02 0.07 -8.03
C ASN A 318 -41.94 -1.10 -8.49
N GLY A 319 -41.46 -2.02 -9.34
CA GLY A 319 -42.14 -3.22 -9.78
C GLY A 319 -43.23 -2.98 -10.82
N ASN A 320 -43.30 -1.81 -11.49
CA ASN A 320 -44.36 -1.44 -12.42
C ASN A 320 -44.11 -1.89 -13.87
N ASN A 321 -42.95 -2.51 -14.16
CA ASN A 321 -42.48 -2.98 -15.48
C ASN A 321 -42.35 -1.85 -16.53
N LYS A 322 -41.99 -0.66 -16.09
CA LYS A 322 -41.68 0.51 -16.96
C LYS A 322 -40.37 1.09 -16.49
N VAL A 323 -39.59 1.63 -17.41
CA VAL A 323 -38.38 2.37 -17.09
C VAL A 323 -38.78 3.75 -16.57
N ASP A 324 -38.55 3.96 -15.27
CA ASP A 324 -38.82 5.24 -14.60
C ASP A 324 -37.51 5.99 -14.28
N SER A 325 -37.65 7.27 -13.95
CA SER A 325 -36.52 8.09 -13.53
C SER A 325 -35.90 7.53 -12.25
N GLY A 326 -34.57 7.38 -12.20
CA GLY A 326 -33.80 6.86 -11.08
C GLY A 326 -33.61 5.32 -11.07
N GLU A 327 -34.15 4.62 -12.07
CA GLU A 327 -34.02 3.15 -12.17
C GLU A 327 -32.85 2.68 -13.03
N MET A 328 -32.10 3.62 -13.63
CA MET A 328 -30.98 3.30 -14.50
C MET A 328 -29.65 3.30 -13.76
N GLY A 329 -28.82 2.34 -14.15
CA GLY A 329 -27.45 2.20 -13.71
C GLY A 329 -27.26 1.31 -12.48
N ALA A 330 -26.14 0.58 -12.48
CA ALA A 330 -25.76 -0.29 -11.39
C ALA A 330 -24.23 -0.46 -11.31
N PHE A 331 -23.73 -0.67 -10.09
CA PHE A 331 -22.37 -1.12 -9.83
C PHE A 331 -22.25 -2.64 -9.85
N LYS A 332 -21.15 -3.15 -10.41
CA LYS A 332 -20.80 -4.57 -10.39
C LYS A 332 -19.90 -4.86 -9.19
N ILE A 333 -20.31 -5.85 -8.39
CA ILE A 333 -19.71 -6.19 -7.11
C ILE A 333 -19.12 -7.59 -7.18
N ALA A 334 -17.88 -7.77 -6.69
CA ALA A 334 -17.26 -9.07 -6.43
C ALA A 334 -17.44 -9.43 -4.95
N ASN A 335 -18.03 -10.61 -4.68
CA ASN A 335 -18.23 -11.16 -3.35
C ASN A 335 -17.19 -12.27 -3.06
N SER A 336 -17.03 -12.64 -1.80
CA SER A 336 -16.09 -13.67 -1.32
C SER A 336 -16.75 -14.95 -0.82
N TRP A 337 -17.89 -15.33 -1.39
CA TRP A 337 -18.64 -16.55 -1.03
C TRP A 337 -18.63 -17.63 -2.14
N GLY A 338 -17.61 -17.60 -2.99
CA GLY A 338 -17.46 -18.53 -4.09
C GLY A 338 -18.38 -18.26 -5.28
N THR A 339 -18.11 -18.93 -6.39
CA THR A 339 -18.85 -18.77 -7.65
C THR A 339 -20.27 -19.33 -7.63
N TRP A 340 -20.64 -20.09 -6.60
CA TRP A 340 -22.00 -20.63 -6.43
C TRP A 340 -23.00 -19.56 -5.95
N ASN A 341 -22.50 -18.42 -5.45
CA ASN A 341 -23.29 -17.34 -4.88
C ASN A 341 -23.56 -16.24 -5.93
N GLY A 342 -24.72 -15.60 -5.88
CA GLY A 342 -25.09 -14.51 -6.77
C GLY A 342 -25.04 -14.86 -8.27
N ASN A 343 -24.44 -13.97 -9.07
CA ASN A 343 -24.20 -14.11 -10.51
C ASN A 343 -22.76 -14.65 -10.73
N ASN A 344 -22.51 -15.92 -10.43
CA ASN A 344 -21.16 -16.53 -10.44
C ASN A 344 -20.15 -15.79 -9.52
N GLY A 345 -20.60 -15.42 -8.32
CA GLY A 345 -19.80 -14.69 -7.33
C GLY A 345 -19.88 -13.16 -7.46
N TYR A 346 -20.61 -12.66 -8.43
CA TYR A 346 -20.87 -11.23 -8.61
C TYR A 346 -22.31 -10.86 -8.26
N TYR A 347 -22.52 -9.57 -8.03
CA TYR A 347 -23.83 -8.94 -7.87
C TYR A 347 -23.87 -7.61 -8.62
N TRP A 348 -25.08 -7.15 -8.91
CA TRP A 348 -25.32 -5.77 -9.28
C TRP A 348 -25.98 -5.04 -8.11
N ILE A 349 -25.59 -3.80 -7.85
CA ILE A 349 -26.24 -2.88 -6.91
C ILE A 349 -26.70 -1.66 -7.68
N ALA A 350 -28.02 -1.44 -7.75
CA ALA A 350 -28.60 -0.28 -8.45
C ALA A 350 -28.10 1.03 -7.81
N TYR A 351 -27.89 2.06 -8.61
CA TYR A 351 -27.45 3.36 -8.09
C TYR A 351 -28.42 3.93 -7.05
N ASP A 352 -29.74 3.78 -7.24
CA ASP A 352 -30.74 4.19 -6.25
C ASP A 352 -30.58 3.46 -4.89
N ALA A 353 -29.99 2.23 -4.89
CA ALA A 353 -29.78 1.49 -3.65
C ALA A 353 -28.74 2.15 -2.72
N MET A 354 -27.93 3.08 -3.22
CA MET A 354 -27.02 3.89 -2.41
C MET A 354 -27.75 4.90 -1.51
N ASN A 355 -29.02 5.18 -1.80
CA ASN A 355 -29.80 6.19 -1.08
C ASN A 355 -30.44 5.63 0.19
N LYS A 356 -30.44 6.41 1.28
CA LYS A 356 -31.28 6.14 2.48
C LYS A 356 -32.76 6.31 2.21
N VAL A 357 -33.12 7.06 1.17
CA VAL A 357 -34.51 7.20 0.68
C VAL A 357 -34.48 7.04 -0.83
N SER A 358 -35.23 6.09 -1.38
CA SER A 358 -35.29 5.89 -2.82
C SER A 358 -35.77 7.15 -3.54
N ALA A 359 -35.10 7.51 -4.61
CA ALA A 359 -35.53 8.58 -5.53
C ALA A 359 -36.65 8.13 -6.47
N VAL A 360 -36.92 6.83 -6.57
CA VAL A 360 -37.89 6.24 -7.48
C VAL A 360 -39.29 6.31 -6.89
N SER A 361 -40.21 6.93 -7.60
CA SER A 361 -41.61 7.04 -7.17
C SER A 361 -42.29 5.67 -7.11
N GLY A 362 -42.89 5.35 -5.97
CA GLY A 362 -43.52 4.05 -5.72
C GLY A 362 -42.55 2.91 -5.35
N ALA A 363 -41.31 3.22 -5.11
CA ALA A 363 -40.35 2.23 -4.56
C ALA A 363 -40.81 1.66 -3.22
N PRO A 364 -40.39 0.42 -2.88
CA PRO A 364 -40.64 -0.13 -1.55
C PRO A 364 -40.08 0.77 -0.45
N SER A 365 -40.86 0.98 0.61
CA SER A 365 -40.45 1.74 1.78
C SER A 365 -39.96 0.79 2.86
N TYR A 366 -38.74 1.04 3.37
CA TYR A 366 -38.16 0.29 4.48
C TYR A 366 -37.96 1.26 5.65
N PRO A 367 -38.52 0.94 6.86
CA PRO A 367 -38.40 1.84 8.02
C PRO A 367 -36.95 2.14 8.42
N ASN A 368 -36.05 1.16 8.24
CA ASN A 368 -34.64 1.24 8.62
C ASN A 368 -33.71 1.19 7.40
N ARG A 369 -34.16 1.65 6.23
CA ARG A 369 -33.38 1.58 4.98
C ARG A 369 -31.97 2.12 5.18
N GLN A 370 -31.00 1.29 4.78
CA GLN A 370 -29.59 1.65 4.75
C GLN A 370 -29.11 1.78 3.31
N PRO A 371 -27.98 2.42 3.08
CA PRO A 371 -27.31 2.38 1.78
C PRO A 371 -26.87 0.97 1.42
N GLY A 372 -27.06 0.57 0.18
CA GLY A 372 -26.55 -0.70 -0.33
C GLY A 372 -25.03 -0.72 -0.50
N ILE A 373 -24.42 0.45 -0.66
CA ILE A 373 -22.99 0.70 -0.60
C ILE A 373 -22.79 1.74 0.50
N ASP A 374 -22.14 1.36 1.57
CA ASP A 374 -21.88 2.23 2.71
C ASP A 374 -20.53 2.94 2.55
N THR A 375 -19.49 2.48 3.16
CA THR A 375 -18.16 3.09 3.10
C THR A 375 -17.38 2.55 1.92
N VAL A 376 -16.85 3.42 1.08
CA VAL A 376 -16.07 3.06 -0.09
C VAL A 376 -14.61 3.47 0.09
N SER A 377 -13.68 2.57 -0.23
CA SER A 377 -12.24 2.79 -0.08
C SER A 377 -11.48 2.57 -1.37
N THR A 378 -10.43 3.35 -1.57
CA THR A 378 -9.39 3.16 -2.59
C THR A 378 -8.01 3.14 -1.95
N ILE A 379 -7.01 2.57 -2.64
CA ILE A 379 -5.64 2.45 -2.14
C ILE A 379 -4.62 2.84 -3.19
N LYS A 380 -3.44 3.22 -2.72
CA LYS A 380 -2.26 3.49 -3.54
C LYS A 380 -1.16 2.49 -3.29
N VAL A 381 -0.50 2.07 -4.37
CA VAL A 381 0.70 1.22 -4.34
C VAL A 381 1.72 1.81 -5.30
N GLU A 382 2.96 1.97 -4.83
CA GLU A 382 4.05 2.40 -5.70
C GLU A 382 4.40 1.35 -6.76
N PRO A 383 4.81 1.74 -7.98
CA PRO A 383 5.18 0.80 -9.04
C PRO A 383 6.37 -0.11 -8.70
N LYS A 384 7.16 0.28 -7.71
CA LYS A 384 8.29 -0.48 -7.20
C LYS A 384 7.97 -1.05 -5.83
N LYS A 385 8.29 -2.31 -5.61
CA LYS A 385 8.16 -2.94 -4.29
C LYS A 385 8.96 -2.15 -3.26
N TYR A 386 8.37 -2.03 -2.08
CA TYR A 386 8.99 -1.33 -0.97
C TYR A 386 10.29 -2.03 -0.53
N GLU A 387 11.30 -1.25 -0.27
CA GLU A 387 12.58 -1.70 0.29
C GLU A 387 12.94 -0.76 1.45
N SER A 388 13.07 -1.31 2.64
CA SER A 388 13.65 -0.57 3.77
C SER A 388 15.11 -0.94 3.93
N ASP A 389 15.89 0.03 4.30
CA ASP A 389 17.31 -0.17 4.55
C ASP A 389 17.58 -0.71 5.97
N VAL A 390 16.67 -0.46 6.91
CA VAL A 390 16.89 -0.78 8.33
C VAL A 390 15.64 -1.32 9.00
N TYR A 391 15.78 -2.48 9.63
CA TYR A 391 14.73 -3.15 10.40
C TYR A 391 15.14 -3.34 11.85
N LEU A 392 14.14 -3.37 12.74
CA LEU A 392 14.24 -4.05 14.02
C LEU A 392 13.84 -5.51 13.82
N LYS A 393 14.72 -6.45 14.14
CA LYS A 393 14.42 -7.88 14.31
C LYS A 393 14.28 -8.20 15.79
N TYR A 394 13.24 -8.91 16.16
CA TYR A 394 13.10 -9.44 17.50
C TYR A 394 12.54 -10.87 17.48
N VAL A 395 13.09 -11.71 18.33
CA VAL A 395 12.65 -13.09 18.52
C VAL A 395 12.20 -13.24 19.98
N LEU A 396 10.92 -13.56 20.13
CA LEU A 396 10.29 -13.73 21.43
C LEU A 396 9.74 -15.14 21.56
N LYS A 397 9.50 -15.59 22.81
CA LYS A 397 8.84 -16.86 23.08
C LYS A 397 7.79 -16.66 24.16
N SER A 398 6.52 -16.93 23.83
CA SER A 398 5.39 -16.80 24.75
C SER A 398 4.27 -17.78 24.38
N SER A 399 3.45 -18.14 25.37
CA SER A 399 2.13 -18.75 25.16
C SER A 399 1.00 -17.73 25.14
N GLU A 400 1.31 -16.45 25.40
CA GLU A 400 0.36 -15.35 25.52
C GLU A 400 0.87 -14.11 24.80
N ARG A 401 0.82 -14.14 23.47
CA ARG A 401 1.28 -13.01 22.64
C ARG A 401 0.52 -11.70 22.94
N ALA A 402 -0.73 -11.82 23.40
CA ALA A 402 -1.57 -10.71 23.80
C ALA A 402 -1.00 -9.86 24.95
N ASN A 403 -0.21 -10.49 25.82
CA ASN A 403 0.44 -9.81 26.93
C ASN A 403 1.76 -9.14 26.54
N THR A 404 2.19 -9.32 25.27
CA THR A 404 3.47 -8.80 24.80
C THR A 404 3.30 -7.46 24.10
N HIS A 405 4.02 -6.44 24.59
CA HIS A 405 4.16 -5.16 23.89
C HIS A 405 5.63 -4.87 23.62
N VAL A 406 5.91 -4.36 22.44
CA VAL A 406 7.25 -3.89 22.05
C VAL A 406 7.16 -2.44 21.66
N TYR A 407 8.01 -1.60 22.22
CA TYR A 407 8.13 -0.20 21.88
C TYR A 407 9.53 0.08 21.35
N VAL A 408 9.64 0.91 20.34
CA VAL A 408 10.89 1.48 19.88
C VAL A 408 10.86 2.98 20.13
N THR A 409 11.88 3.48 20.78
CA THR A 409 12.07 4.90 21.01
C THR A 409 13.36 5.34 20.35
N ALA A 410 13.32 6.45 19.63
CA ALA A 410 14.49 7.11 19.08
C ALA A 410 14.59 8.51 19.70
N ILE A 411 15.70 8.80 20.35
CA ILE A 411 15.94 10.10 21.00
C ILE A 411 17.00 10.82 20.18
N ASN A 412 16.65 11.94 19.56
CA ASN A 412 17.58 12.74 18.78
C ASN A 412 18.70 13.28 19.68
N LYS A 413 19.96 13.02 19.34
CA LYS A 413 21.11 13.43 20.13
C LYS A 413 21.33 14.95 20.16
N ALA A 414 20.91 15.66 19.10
CA ALA A 414 21.12 17.07 18.96
C ALA A 414 20.15 17.93 19.80
N ASP A 415 18.86 17.60 19.79
CA ASP A 415 17.80 18.39 20.44
C ASP A 415 17.01 17.63 21.49
N ARG A 416 17.30 16.34 21.67
CA ARG A 416 16.63 15.43 22.60
C ARG A 416 15.13 15.24 22.33
N SER A 417 14.67 15.52 21.11
CA SER A 417 13.33 15.16 20.67
C SER A 417 13.16 13.63 20.64
N GLU A 418 11.96 13.17 20.98
CA GLU A 418 11.65 11.75 21.16
C GLU A 418 10.61 11.29 20.12
N TYR A 419 10.87 10.15 19.49
CA TYR A 419 9.97 9.45 18.59
C TYR A 419 9.70 8.06 19.16
N VAL A 420 8.43 7.71 19.35
CA VAL A 420 8.02 6.44 19.97
C VAL A 420 7.08 5.69 19.04
N SER A 421 7.32 4.40 18.88
CA SER A 421 6.40 3.49 18.18
C SER A 421 6.10 2.26 19.03
N LYS A 422 4.84 1.84 19.03
CA LYS A 422 4.38 0.60 19.65
C LYS A 422 4.38 -0.51 18.62
N LEU A 423 5.15 -1.57 18.86
CA LEU A 423 5.41 -2.65 17.93
C LEU A 423 4.64 -3.92 18.23
N VAL A 424 3.40 -3.85 18.56
CA VAL A 424 2.59 -5.07 18.68
C VAL A 424 1.56 -5.06 17.56
N PRO A 425 1.82 -5.75 16.46
CA PRO A 425 0.82 -5.89 15.41
C PRO A 425 -0.28 -6.83 15.90
N PRO A 426 -1.44 -6.60 15.52
CA PRO A 426 -2.18 -5.44 15.07
C PRO A 426 -2.65 -4.55 16.22
N TYR A 427 -2.31 -4.93 17.44
CA TYR A 427 -2.76 -4.33 18.71
C TYR A 427 -2.00 -3.07 19.09
N GLY A 428 -0.94 -2.77 18.34
CA GLY A 428 -0.17 -1.55 18.47
C GLY A 428 -0.75 -0.32 17.81
N LEU A 429 -1.91 -0.44 17.21
CA LEU A 429 -2.67 0.72 16.72
C LEU A 429 -3.42 1.34 17.90
N ASP A 430 -2.68 2.03 18.80
CA ASP A 430 -3.24 2.66 19.99
C ASP A 430 -4.26 3.76 19.66
N ASP A 431 -4.29 4.27 18.43
CA ASP A 431 -5.32 5.19 17.94
C ASP A 431 -6.70 4.52 17.83
N TYR A 432 -6.73 3.17 17.84
CA TYR A 432 -7.94 2.36 17.96
C TYR A 432 -8.12 1.78 19.37
N ALA A 433 -7.71 2.51 20.39
CA ALA A 433 -7.65 2.10 21.80
C ALA A 433 -8.98 1.59 22.40
N ASN A 434 -10.08 1.65 21.68
CA ASN A 434 -11.38 1.12 22.08
C ASN A 434 -11.68 -0.26 21.48
N TYR A 435 -10.79 -0.80 20.65
CA TYR A 435 -11.02 -2.09 19.99
C TYR A 435 -10.01 -3.11 20.52
N VAL A 436 -10.58 -4.07 21.18
CA VAL A 436 -10.13 -5.42 21.32
C VAL A 436 -9.32 -5.71 22.57
N ASP A 437 -10.04 -6.07 23.59
CA ASP A 437 -9.54 -7.07 24.53
C ASP A 437 -9.29 -8.37 23.75
N ILE A 438 -8.05 -8.82 23.71
CA ILE A 438 -7.70 -10.12 23.15
C ILE A 438 -8.37 -11.17 24.01
N VAL A 439 -9.27 -11.93 23.41
CA VAL A 439 -10.13 -12.86 24.12
C VAL A 439 -9.40 -14.17 24.45
N GLU A 440 -8.42 -14.54 23.61
CA GLU A 440 -7.75 -15.84 23.75
C GLU A 440 -6.23 -15.72 23.80
N ASP A 441 -5.63 -16.48 24.73
CA ASP A 441 -4.20 -16.59 24.91
C ASP A 441 -3.60 -17.58 23.90
N HIS A 442 -2.94 -17.07 22.88
CA HIS A 442 -2.21 -17.88 21.90
C HIS A 442 -0.75 -17.47 21.83
N SER A 443 0.09 -18.43 21.50
CA SER A 443 1.46 -18.18 21.10
C SER A 443 1.56 -17.48 19.74
N TYR A 444 2.76 -17.12 19.29
CA TYR A 444 2.99 -16.53 17.97
C TYR A 444 2.65 -17.48 16.81
N ARG A 445 2.58 -18.79 17.07
CA ARG A 445 2.22 -19.84 16.09
C ARG A 445 0.81 -20.38 16.30
N GLY A 446 -0.05 -19.64 17.00
CA GLY A 446 -1.44 -19.99 17.20
C GLY A 446 -1.68 -21.20 18.13
N THR A 447 -0.68 -21.62 18.88
CA THR A 447 -0.82 -22.74 19.84
C THR A 447 -1.02 -22.22 21.27
N VAL A 448 -1.51 -23.08 22.16
CA VAL A 448 -1.64 -22.77 23.60
C VAL A 448 -0.36 -22.99 24.40
N THR A 449 0.68 -23.54 23.76
CA THR A 449 1.99 -23.74 24.36
C THR A 449 2.97 -22.68 23.89
N ALA A 450 3.88 -22.25 24.78
CA ALA A 450 4.85 -21.23 24.43
C ALA A 450 5.73 -21.65 23.25
N ASP A 451 5.73 -20.85 22.20
CA ASP A 451 6.60 -21.00 21.02
C ASP A 451 7.29 -19.70 20.64
N TYR A 452 8.14 -19.78 19.62
CA TYR A 452 8.94 -18.67 19.14
C TYR A 452 8.20 -17.89 18.06
N GLY A 453 8.33 -16.54 18.11
CA GLY A 453 7.98 -15.64 17.03
C GLY A 453 9.19 -14.84 16.60
N GLU A 454 9.55 -14.93 15.31
CA GLU A 454 10.54 -14.08 14.66
C GLU A 454 9.80 -12.96 13.90
N MET A 455 9.97 -11.74 14.34
CA MET A 455 9.27 -10.57 13.83
C MET A 455 10.25 -9.51 13.36
N TYR A 456 9.83 -8.78 12.33
CA TYR A 456 10.58 -7.65 11.77
C TYR A 456 9.70 -6.41 11.75
N TYR A 457 10.30 -5.26 12.05
CA TYR A 457 9.62 -3.97 12.00
C TYR A 457 10.50 -2.94 11.29
N ASP A 458 9.89 -2.22 10.37
CA ASP A 458 10.57 -1.19 9.61
C ASP A 458 10.73 0.08 10.45
N LEU A 459 11.96 0.56 10.59
CA LEU A 459 12.24 1.76 11.38
C LEU A 459 11.70 3.05 10.74
N ASN A 460 11.36 3.05 9.45
CA ASN A 460 10.64 4.16 8.83
C ASN A 460 9.23 4.37 9.45
N ASN A 461 8.66 3.36 10.07
CA ASN A 461 7.42 3.51 10.84
C ASN A 461 7.62 4.22 12.19
N VAL A 462 8.87 4.39 12.64
CA VAL A 462 9.21 5.17 13.85
C VAL A 462 9.54 6.61 13.48
N ILE A 463 10.43 6.77 12.50
CA ILE A 463 10.87 8.07 11.98
C ILE A 463 10.67 8.02 10.46
N PRO A 464 9.71 8.75 9.92
CA PRO A 464 9.49 8.80 8.48
C PRO A 464 10.77 9.21 7.73
N ASP A 465 11.01 8.57 6.59
CA ASP A 465 12.14 8.83 5.70
C ASP A 465 13.52 8.69 6.37
N ILE A 466 13.60 7.91 7.48
CA ILE A 466 14.89 7.65 8.12
C ILE A 466 15.77 6.85 7.17
N ASP A 467 16.96 7.36 6.94
CA ASP A 467 17.99 6.66 6.21
C ASP A 467 19.07 6.11 7.17
N ILE A 468 19.92 5.25 6.62
CA ILE A 468 21.00 4.62 7.38
C ILE A 468 22.00 5.63 7.92
N ALA A 469 22.18 6.76 7.22
CA ALA A 469 23.12 7.80 7.64
C ALA A 469 22.68 8.44 8.96
N SER A 470 21.38 8.56 9.17
CA SER A 470 20.81 9.20 10.35
C SER A 470 20.63 8.30 11.57
N LEU A 471 20.86 6.97 11.48
CA LEU A 471 20.73 6.09 12.66
C LEU A 471 21.61 6.52 13.84
N ASN A 472 22.81 7.01 13.55
CA ASN A 472 23.73 7.50 14.56
C ASN A 472 23.32 8.83 15.22
N ASP A 473 22.37 9.55 14.63
CA ASP A 473 21.88 10.80 15.18
C ASP A 473 20.93 10.59 16.36
N TYR A 474 20.57 9.32 16.61
CA TYR A 474 19.61 8.93 17.65
C TYR A 474 20.21 7.94 18.64
N ASP A 475 19.80 8.07 19.89
CA ASP A 475 19.90 7.01 20.90
C ASP A 475 18.64 6.16 20.80
N TRP A 476 18.76 4.90 20.41
CA TRP A 476 17.65 3.98 20.24
C TRP A 476 17.44 3.15 21.49
N GLU A 477 16.17 2.98 21.85
CA GLU A 477 15.74 2.08 22.91
C GLU A 477 14.63 1.15 22.43
N VAL A 478 14.76 -0.14 22.75
CA VAL A 478 13.69 -1.14 22.51
C VAL A 478 13.21 -1.62 23.86
N LYS A 479 11.94 -1.38 24.18
CA LYS A 479 11.30 -1.80 25.42
C LYS A 479 10.35 -2.96 25.12
N VAL A 480 10.63 -4.11 25.71
CA VAL A 480 9.76 -5.30 25.68
C VAL A 480 9.02 -5.41 26.98
N VAL A 481 7.70 -5.57 26.92
CA VAL A 481 6.80 -5.61 28.07
C VAL A 481 6.02 -6.91 28.06
N ASP A 482 5.95 -7.57 29.21
CA ASP A 482 4.96 -8.56 29.55
C ASP A 482 3.97 -7.90 30.53
N LYS A 483 2.71 -7.77 30.11
CA LYS A 483 1.69 -6.99 30.85
C LYS A 483 1.24 -7.66 32.15
N THR A 484 1.30 -9.00 32.24
CA THR A 484 0.61 -9.77 33.26
C THR A 484 1.53 -10.69 34.04
N ASN A 485 1.56 -10.56 35.36
CA ASN A 485 2.29 -11.48 36.25
C ASN A 485 1.39 -12.69 36.59
N ASN A 486 1.32 -13.65 35.67
CA ASN A 486 0.40 -14.80 35.77
C ASN A 486 1.11 -16.17 35.75
N GLY A 487 2.45 -16.18 35.82
CA GLY A 487 3.25 -17.41 35.79
C GLY A 487 3.48 -17.97 34.39
N LYS A 488 3.12 -17.27 33.34
CA LYS A 488 3.40 -17.60 31.93
C LYS A 488 4.42 -16.58 31.37
N PRO A 489 5.70 -16.78 31.59
CA PRO A 489 6.71 -15.78 31.30
C PRO A 489 6.94 -15.57 29.80
N LEU A 490 7.31 -14.35 29.43
CA LEU A 490 7.83 -13.98 28.12
C LEU A 490 9.35 -14.14 28.11
N SER A 491 9.89 -14.90 27.16
CA SER A 491 11.33 -14.98 26.93
C SER A 491 11.72 -14.08 25.75
N ILE A 492 12.78 -13.29 25.92
CA ILE A 492 13.35 -12.40 24.91
C ILE A 492 14.64 -13.05 24.45
N ILE A 493 14.68 -13.50 23.18
CA ILE A 493 15.74 -14.33 22.62
C ILE A 493 16.69 -13.51 21.75
N GLU A 494 16.15 -12.65 20.90
CA GLU A 494 16.91 -11.71 20.06
C GLU A 494 16.22 -10.34 20.05
N VAL A 495 17.02 -9.30 20.06
CA VAL A 495 16.60 -7.92 19.70
C VAL A 495 17.78 -7.32 18.96
N LYS A 496 17.63 -7.08 17.68
CA LYS A 496 18.72 -6.62 16.80
C LYS A 496 18.24 -5.55 15.85
N PHE A 497 19.11 -4.59 15.56
CA PHE A 497 18.96 -3.80 14.34
C PHE A 497 19.58 -4.58 13.17
N VAL A 498 18.91 -4.59 12.04
CA VAL A 498 19.37 -5.26 10.82
C VAL A 498 19.49 -4.22 9.71
N ASP A 499 20.69 -4.10 9.18
CA ASP A 499 20.99 -3.32 7.99
C ASP A 499 20.84 -4.21 6.75
N ASP A 500 19.80 -4.04 5.98
CA ASP A 500 19.54 -4.89 4.81
C ASP A 500 20.48 -4.60 3.63
N THR A 501 21.08 -3.42 3.59
CA THR A 501 22.01 -3.05 2.50
C THR A 501 23.39 -3.68 2.64
N THR A 502 23.87 -3.87 3.87
CA THR A 502 25.17 -4.48 4.13
C THR A 502 25.07 -5.88 4.74
N GLY A 503 23.89 -6.30 5.20
CA GLY A 503 23.68 -7.52 5.95
C GLY A 503 24.21 -7.45 7.39
N GLY A 504 24.49 -6.23 7.90
CA GLY A 504 24.97 -6.03 9.27
C GLY A 504 23.86 -6.27 10.29
N GLU A 505 24.16 -7.02 11.35
CA GLU A 505 23.28 -7.22 12.50
C GLU A 505 23.92 -6.65 13.77
N TYR A 506 23.13 -5.88 14.53
CA TYR A 506 23.57 -5.18 15.74
C TYR A 506 22.76 -5.68 16.93
N ASP A 507 23.33 -6.58 17.71
CA ASP A 507 22.67 -7.24 18.83
C ASP A 507 22.56 -6.31 20.04
N LEU A 508 21.36 -6.09 20.55
CA LEU A 508 21.10 -5.29 21.75
C LEU A 508 21.12 -6.13 23.05
N LEU A 509 21.12 -7.45 22.93
CA LEU A 509 21.10 -8.36 24.08
C LEU A 509 22.51 -8.77 24.56
N ASP A 510 23.54 -8.40 23.84
CA ASP A 510 24.93 -8.80 24.14
C ASP A 510 25.08 -10.33 24.24
N GLY A 511 24.39 -11.05 23.32
CA GLY A 511 24.35 -12.51 23.25
C GLY A 511 23.62 -13.21 24.41
N LYS A 512 22.83 -12.46 25.20
CA LYS A 512 22.09 -13.00 26.35
C LYS A 512 20.63 -13.21 26.00
N THR A 513 19.94 -14.04 26.77
CA THR A 513 18.48 -14.15 26.74
C THR A 513 17.91 -13.64 28.06
N TYR A 514 16.70 -13.12 28.02
CA TYR A 514 16.02 -12.59 29.20
C TYR A 514 14.64 -13.22 29.33
N THR A 515 14.18 -13.34 30.55
CA THR A 515 12.83 -13.81 30.86
C THR A 515 12.16 -12.81 31.79
N ILE A 516 10.98 -12.36 31.45
CA ILE A 516 10.16 -11.43 32.23
C ILE A 516 8.77 -12.03 32.48
N ASN A 517 8.11 -11.58 33.55
CA ASN A 517 6.75 -11.99 33.92
C ASN A 517 6.10 -10.81 34.64
N GLY A 518 5.11 -10.18 34.04
CA GLY A 518 4.47 -8.98 34.53
C GLY A 518 5.42 -7.80 34.73
N SER A 519 6.36 -7.63 33.83
CA SER A 519 7.39 -6.59 33.91
C SER A 519 7.88 -6.17 32.53
N SER A 520 8.85 -5.27 32.48
CA SER A 520 9.44 -4.82 31.22
C SER A 520 10.97 -4.86 31.26
N LYS A 521 11.59 -4.94 30.09
CA LYS A 521 13.02 -4.82 29.89
C LYS A 521 13.29 -3.81 28.77
N VAL A 522 14.24 -2.90 28.99
CA VAL A 522 14.72 -1.93 28.02
C VAL A 522 16.10 -2.32 27.54
N PHE A 523 16.31 -2.26 26.24
CA PHE A 523 17.59 -2.50 25.56
C PHE A 523 17.94 -1.22 24.79
N SER A 524 19.20 -0.79 24.85
CA SER A 524 19.62 0.46 24.20
C SER A 524 20.83 0.26 23.30
N THR A 525 20.99 1.16 22.35
CA THR A 525 22.16 1.19 21.45
C THR A 525 23.40 1.82 22.06
N SER A 526 23.36 2.25 23.33
CA SER A 526 24.51 2.87 24.00
C SER A 526 25.78 2.01 24.02
N ASN A 527 25.64 0.70 23.91
CA ASN A 527 26.75 -0.28 23.85
C ASN A 527 26.96 -0.86 22.44
N VAL A 528 26.25 -0.37 21.45
CA VAL A 528 26.34 -0.86 20.07
C VAL A 528 27.20 0.10 19.26
N THR A 529 28.26 -0.42 18.67
CA THR A 529 29.10 0.34 17.74
C THR A 529 28.65 0.01 16.32
N PHE A 530 28.04 0.97 15.63
CA PHE A 530 27.75 0.83 14.21
C PHE A 530 29.07 0.94 13.42
N PRO A 531 29.31 0.06 12.43
CA PRO A 531 30.51 0.15 11.61
C PRO A 531 30.57 1.51 10.90
N PHE A 532 31.75 2.12 10.88
CA PHE A 532 31.96 3.32 10.09
C PHE A 532 32.12 2.92 8.63
N SER A 533 31.07 3.08 7.86
CA SER A 533 31.03 2.78 6.43
C SER A 533 30.33 3.92 5.69
N ALA A 534 30.51 3.98 4.38
CA ALA A 534 29.84 4.91 3.52
C ALA A 534 29.28 4.19 2.30
N ASP A 535 28.15 4.70 1.78
CA ASP A 535 27.66 4.40 0.44
C ASP A 535 27.47 5.73 -0.32
N VAL A 536 27.19 5.68 -1.61
CA VAL A 536 26.96 6.85 -2.43
C VAL A 536 25.81 6.63 -3.40
N LYS A 537 24.83 7.54 -3.37
CA LYS A 537 23.76 7.63 -4.38
C LYS A 537 24.17 8.63 -5.45
N VAL A 538 23.96 8.24 -6.70
CA VAL A 538 24.24 9.10 -7.89
C VAL A 538 22.96 9.15 -8.73
N SER A 539 22.45 10.35 -8.96
CA SER A 539 21.20 10.54 -9.70
C SER A 539 21.31 11.71 -10.69
N PRO A 540 21.04 11.46 -11.97
CA PRO A 540 20.87 10.16 -12.62
C PRO A 540 22.17 9.35 -12.70
N SER A 541 22.09 8.03 -12.90
CA SER A 541 23.25 7.13 -13.01
C SER A 541 23.93 7.17 -14.38
N SER A 542 23.30 7.80 -15.37
CA SER A 542 23.84 8.08 -16.71
C SER A 542 23.46 9.50 -17.09
N ILE A 543 24.44 10.27 -17.51
CA ILE A 543 24.27 11.69 -17.89
C ILE A 543 24.97 11.95 -19.24
N HIS A 544 24.71 13.13 -19.81
CA HIS A 544 25.49 13.66 -20.92
C HIS A 544 26.61 14.57 -20.39
N THR A 545 27.63 14.79 -21.20
CA THR A 545 28.73 15.72 -20.85
C THR A 545 28.15 17.09 -20.47
N LEU A 546 28.56 17.63 -19.32
CA LEU A 546 28.12 18.91 -18.73
C LEU A 546 26.69 18.93 -18.18
N GLU A 547 25.98 17.81 -18.23
CA GLU A 547 24.72 17.67 -17.48
C GLU A 547 25.01 17.58 -15.99
N GLU A 548 24.10 18.12 -15.19
CA GLU A 548 24.22 18.10 -13.73
C GLU A 548 23.87 16.73 -13.15
N VAL A 549 24.69 16.26 -12.24
CA VAL A 549 24.45 15.06 -11.46
C VAL A 549 24.43 15.43 -9.97
N ARG A 550 23.47 14.88 -9.26
CA ARG A 550 23.41 14.90 -7.79
C ARG A 550 24.13 13.69 -7.24
N ILE A 551 25.07 13.94 -6.34
CA ILE A 551 25.86 12.92 -5.65
C ILE A 551 25.56 13.07 -4.17
N THR A 552 25.03 12.03 -3.52
CA THR A 552 24.66 12.03 -2.11
C THR A 552 25.49 10.99 -1.37
N ALA A 553 26.27 11.39 -0.39
CA ALA A 553 27.00 10.51 0.51
C ALA A 553 26.06 9.98 1.59
N LEU A 554 26.11 8.69 1.85
CA LEU A 554 25.38 8.01 2.92
C LEU A 554 26.40 7.45 3.91
N THR A 555 26.25 7.79 5.19
CA THR A 555 27.24 7.45 6.21
C THR A 555 26.60 6.54 7.26
N LYS A 556 27.32 5.51 7.67
CA LYS A 556 26.90 4.56 8.71
C LYS A 556 27.96 4.48 9.79
N GLY A 557 27.55 4.57 11.04
CA GLY A 557 28.49 4.54 12.16
C GLY A 557 29.43 5.76 12.17
N GLY A 558 30.52 5.66 12.94
CA GLY A 558 31.44 6.76 13.18
C GLY A 558 30.88 7.83 14.10
N ASN A 559 31.67 8.88 14.36
CA ASN A 559 31.32 9.98 15.24
C ASN A 559 31.09 11.28 14.46
N ALA A 560 29.81 11.76 14.48
CA ALA A 560 29.43 13.03 13.87
C ALA A 560 30.06 14.25 14.61
N PRO A 561 30.20 15.42 13.94
CA PRO A 561 29.87 15.72 12.56
C PRO A 561 30.88 15.18 11.56
N PHE A 562 30.38 14.76 10.39
CA PHE A 562 31.19 14.19 9.32
C PHE A 562 31.69 15.27 8.35
N LYS A 563 32.79 14.95 7.65
CA LYS A 563 33.27 15.71 6.49
C LYS A 563 33.31 14.82 5.27
N TYR A 564 32.91 15.34 4.13
CA TYR A 564 32.75 14.64 2.88
C TYR A 564 33.65 15.21 1.81
N GLN A 565 34.30 14.34 1.05
CA GLN A 565 35.12 14.69 -0.11
C GLN A 565 34.60 13.89 -1.31
N PHE A 566 34.39 14.59 -2.45
CA PHE A 566 33.88 13.96 -3.65
C PHE A 566 34.92 14.02 -4.76
N GLU A 567 35.16 12.89 -5.43
CA GLU A 567 36.10 12.75 -6.52
C GLU A 567 35.45 12.00 -7.69
N LEU A 568 35.89 12.29 -8.92
CA LEU A 568 35.61 11.52 -10.12
C LEU A 568 36.85 10.72 -10.49
N GLU A 569 36.73 9.39 -10.55
CA GLU A 569 37.80 8.50 -11.00
C GLU A 569 37.50 8.02 -12.41
N LYS A 570 38.45 8.19 -13.30
CA LYS A 570 38.42 7.72 -14.67
C LYS A 570 39.79 7.22 -15.08
N ASP A 571 39.86 6.02 -15.69
CA ASP A 571 41.13 5.42 -16.18
C ASP A 571 42.24 5.45 -15.11
N GLY A 572 41.88 5.22 -13.85
CA GLY A 572 42.80 5.26 -12.70
C GLY A 572 43.22 6.66 -12.23
N SER A 573 42.77 7.71 -12.90
CA SER A 573 43.04 9.11 -12.51
C SER A 573 41.85 9.67 -11.75
N LYS A 574 42.13 10.40 -10.65
CA LYS A 574 41.13 11.06 -9.82
C LYS A 574 41.11 12.57 -10.07
N THR A 575 39.91 13.11 -10.26
CA THR A 575 39.67 14.56 -10.35
C THR A 575 38.84 14.95 -9.15
N MET A 576 39.30 15.94 -8.37
CA MET A 576 38.56 16.49 -7.25
C MET A 576 37.30 17.22 -7.75
N LEU A 577 36.15 16.81 -7.28
CA LEU A 577 34.88 17.48 -7.50
C LEU A 577 34.57 18.45 -6.37
N GLU A 578 34.76 18.03 -5.11
CA GLU A 578 34.58 18.85 -3.92
C GLU A 578 35.57 18.40 -2.84
N PRO A 579 36.39 19.30 -2.28
CA PRO A 579 37.28 19.00 -1.17
C PRO A 579 36.47 18.78 0.11
N PHE A 580 37.09 18.26 1.17
CA PHE A 580 36.41 18.00 2.44
C PHE A 580 35.57 19.19 2.92
N CYS A 581 34.26 19.00 2.96
CA CYS A 581 33.24 19.96 3.39
C CYS A 581 32.25 19.27 4.35
N ASN A 582 31.34 20.03 4.94
CA ASN A 582 30.31 19.51 5.84
C ASN A 582 29.05 19.08 5.08
N ASN A 583 28.99 19.31 3.77
CA ASN A 583 27.81 18.99 2.98
C ASN A 583 27.91 17.55 2.46
N PHE A 584 26.93 16.72 2.80
CA PHE A 584 26.83 15.35 2.32
C PHE A 584 26.32 15.22 0.88
N GLU A 585 25.93 16.34 0.27
CA GLU A 585 25.48 16.41 -1.12
C GLU A 585 26.38 17.32 -1.96
N CYS A 586 26.55 16.93 -3.22
CA CYS A 586 27.34 17.65 -4.20
C CYS A 586 26.64 17.61 -5.57
N TYR A 587 26.46 18.77 -6.18
CA TYR A 587 25.91 18.92 -7.53
C TYR A 587 27.03 19.30 -8.48
N LYS A 588 27.30 18.50 -9.51
CA LYS A 588 28.42 18.72 -10.44
C LYS A 588 28.04 18.46 -11.88
N ARG A 589 28.61 19.23 -12.77
CA ARG A 589 28.56 19.01 -14.21
C ARG A 589 29.84 18.31 -14.64
N LEU A 590 29.70 17.07 -15.13
CA LEU A 590 30.84 16.26 -15.49
C LEU A 590 31.17 16.42 -16.99
N ASN A 591 32.45 16.61 -17.30
CA ASN A 591 32.96 16.76 -18.67
C ASN A 591 33.82 15.58 -19.16
N ALA A 592 34.05 14.59 -18.32
CA ALA A 592 34.83 13.41 -18.62
C ALA A 592 33.95 12.33 -19.22
N ALA A 593 33.85 12.26 -20.55
CA ALA A 593 33.00 11.26 -21.23
C ALA A 593 33.50 9.81 -21.05
N GLY A 594 32.57 8.86 -20.98
CA GLY A 594 32.81 7.42 -20.82
C GLY A 594 32.39 6.92 -19.45
N ASP A 595 32.78 5.69 -19.15
CA ASP A 595 32.51 5.10 -17.83
C ASP A 595 33.47 5.69 -16.80
N CYS A 596 32.87 6.22 -15.74
CA CYS A 596 33.55 6.85 -14.63
C CYS A 596 33.06 6.25 -13.31
N THR A 597 33.76 6.53 -12.23
CA THR A 597 33.37 6.15 -10.87
C THR A 597 33.35 7.40 -10.00
N ILE A 598 32.23 7.67 -9.36
CA ILE A 598 32.15 8.63 -8.24
C ILE A 598 32.79 7.97 -7.03
N VAL A 599 33.71 8.66 -6.39
CA VAL A 599 34.38 8.25 -5.16
C VAL A 599 34.07 9.28 -4.08
N VAL A 600 33.50 8.82 -2.99
CA VAL A 600 33.21 9.65 -1.82
C VAL A 600 34.03 9.17 -0.65
N THR A 601 34.82 10.06 -0.07
CA THR A 601 35.55 9.80 1.17
C THR A 601 34.85 10.54 2.30
N VAL A 602 34.43 9.81 3.32
CA VAL A 602 33.83 10.37 4.54
C VAL A 602 34.83 10.29 5.68
N LYS A 603 34.92 11.38 6.45
CA LYS A 603 35.78 11.47 7.63
C LYS A 603 34.97 11.88 8.84
N ASP A 604 35.11 11.14 9.94
CA ASP A 604 34.49 11.43 11.24
C ASP A 604 35.32 12.42 12.10
N THR A 605 34.79 12.81 13.27
CA THR A 605 35.49 13.70 14.21
C THR A 605 36.74 13.11 14.81
N ASP A 606 36.82 11.79 14.92
CA ASP A 606 37.99 11.07 15.46
C ASP A 606 39.10 10.90 14.42
N GLY A 607 38.81 11.30 13.18
CA GLY A 607 39.76 11.24 12.08
C GLY A 607 39.71 9.94 11.30
N ASN A 608 38.82 9.01 11.64
CA ASN A 608 38.60 7.78 10.86
C ASN A 608 38.02 8.14 9.49
N THR A 609 38.35 7.34 8.49
CA THR A 609 37.86 7.55 7.11
C THR A 609 37.27 6.28 6.53
N THR A 610 36.22 6.45 5.73
CA THR A 610 35.64 5.39 4.91
C THR A 610 35.42 5.89 3.49
N VAL A 611 35.35 4.97 2.50
CA VAL A 611 35.26 5.32 1.08
C VAL A 611 34.16 4.53 0.41
N ALA A 612 33.26 5.27 -0.26
CA ALA A 612 32.23 4.70 -1.13
C ALA A 612 32.54 4.94 -2.61
N ARG A 613 32.07 4.04 -3.47
CA ARG A 613 32.29 4.09 -4.93
C ARG A 613 31.02 3.74 -5.68
N LYS A 614 30.67 4.54 -6.72
CA LYS A 614 29.50 4.29 -7.56
C LYS A 614 29.83 4.56 -9.01
N PRO A 615 29.58 3.62 -9.93
CA PRO A 615 29.77 3.85 -11.35
C PRO A 615 28.77 4.87 -11.90
N ILE A 616 29.20 5.67 -12.86
CA ILE A 616 28.37 6.58 -13.65
C ILE A 616 28.84 6.57 -15.10
N THR A 617 27.90 6.54 -16.05
CA THR A 617 28.20 6.66 -17.48
C THR A 617 27.97 8.10 -17.93
N VAL A 618 29.00 8.74 -18.52
CA VAL A 618 28.92 10.10 -19.06
C VAL A 618 28.96 10.02 -20.58
N ASN A 619 27.82 10.21 -21.23
CA ASN A 619 27.67 10.14 -22.67
C ASN A 619 28.30 11.40 -23.33
N GLN A 620 29.19 11.22 -24.28
CA GLN A 620 29.87 12.32 -24.92
C GLN A 620 28.92 13.12 -25.83
N THR A 621 28.75 14.41 -25.54
CA THR A 621 28.16 15.35 -26.49
C THR A 621 29.18 15.67 -27.59
N LYS A 622 28.81 15.49 -28.85
CA LYS A 622 29.70 15.77 -30.00
C LYS A 622 29.00 16.61 -31.06
N ILE A 623 29.72 17.58 -31.60
CA ILE A 623 29.33 18.20 -32.85
C ILE A 623 29.83 17.29 -33.96
N THR A 624 28.90 16.74 -34.74
CA THR A 624 29.20 15.77 -35.83
C THR A 624 29.31 16.43 -37.19
N ALA A 625 28.64 17.56 -37.35
CA ALA A 625 28.73 18.36 -38.57
C ALA A 625 28.40 19.84 -38.27
N LEU A 626 28.92 20.73 -39.11
CA LEU A 626 28.54 22.13 -39.17
C LEU A 626 28.10 22.40 -40.63
N THR A 627 26.80 22.67 -40.79
CA THR A 627 26.23 22.81 -42.14
C THR A 627 25.85 24.27 -42.40
N PRO A 628 26.41 24.90 -43.40
CA PRO A 628 25.98 26.23 -43.85
C PRO A 628 24.70 26.11 -44.70
N ASP A 629 23.83 27.10 -44.61
CA ASP A 629 22.60 27.18 -45.46
C ASP A 629 22.93 27.52 -46.90
N LYS A 630 24.14 28.07 -47.17
CA LYS A 630 24.63 28.42 -48.49
C LYS A 630 26.11 28.00 -48.62
N ALA A 631 26.41 27.33 -49.73
CA ALA A 631 27.80 26.95 -50.05
C ALA A 631 28.66 28.13 -50.57
N ASN A 632 28.02 29.12 -51.14
CA ASN A 632 28.65 30.36 -51.63
C ASN A 632 27.81 31.55 -51.22
N ALA A 633 28.44 32.68 -50.86
CA ALA A 633 27.81 33.90 -50.53
C ALA A 633 28.60 35.09 -51.08
N SER A 634 27.90 36.19 -51.40
CA SER A 634 28.50 37.47 -51.70
C SER A 634 28.83 38.25 -50.42
N VAL A 635 29.74 39.24 -50.55
CA VAL A 635 30.02 40.20 -49.48
C VAL A 635 28.70 40.85 -49.02
N GLY A 636 28.42 40.84 -47.74
CA GLY A 636 27.18 41.32 -47.14
C GLY A 636 26.03 40.34 -47.05
N ASP A 637 26.14 39.14 -47.62
CA ASP A 637 25.15 38.08 -47.47
C ASP A 637 25.32 37.39 -46.09
N SER A 638 24.25 37.12 -45.38
CA SER A 638 24.32 36.33 -44.15
C SER A 638 24.36 34.83 -44.51
N ILE A 639 25.25 34.09 -43.86
CA ILE A 639 25.38 32.65 -43.93
C ILE A 639 24.99 32.11 -42.54
N VAL A 640 24.08 31.15 -42.47
CA VAL A 640 23.64 30.52 -41.24
C VAL A 640 24.31 29.15 -41.12
N PHE A 641 25.13 28.95 -40.11
CA PHE A 641 25.75 27.69 -39.77
C PHE A 641 24.96 26.97 -38.71
N THR A 642 24.52 25.75 -39.03
CA THR A 642 23.75 24.94 -38.11
C THR A 642 24.57 23.72 -37.67
N PRO A 643 24.94 23.57 -36.38
CA PRO A 643 25.66 22.40 -35.90
C PRO A 643 24.71 21.20 -35.76
N GLN A 644 25.17 20.04 -36.18
CA GLN A 644 24.54 18.76 -35.81
C GLN A 644 25.23 18.25 -34.56
N VAL A 645 24.45 18.04 -33.50
CA VAL A 645 24.95 17.62 -32.21
C VAL A 645 24.33 16.30 -31.83
N THR A 646 25.15 15.34 -31.41
CA THR A 646 24.72 14.05 -30.87
C THR A 646 24.89 14.04 -29.34
N ASN A 647 24.02 13.33 -28.65
CA ASN A 647 24.03 13.19 -27.19
C ASN A 647 23.96 14.54 -26.45
N LEU A 648 23.13 15.46 -26.91
CA LEU A 648 22.84 16.69 -26.18
C LEU A 648 21.77 16.39 -25.12
N ALA A 649 22.03 16.81 -23.86
CA ALA A 649 21.07 16.62 -22.78
C ALA A 649 19.75 17.36 -23.07
N PRO A 650 18.59 16.75 -22.82
CA PRO A 650 17.27 17.37 -23.06
C PRO A 650 17.04 18.64 -22.26
N SER A 651 17.63 18.75 -21.08
CA SER A 651 17.46 19.86 -20.11
C SER A 651 18.54 20.94 -20.24
N PHE A 652 19.29 20.97 -21.33
CA PHE A 652 20.43 21.86 -21.45
C PHE A 652 19.99 23.28 -21.81
N ASP A 653 19.85 24.13 -20.83
CA ASP A 653 19.43 25.55 -20.94
C ASP A 653 20.57 26.55 -21.00
N GLY A 654 21.82 26.13 -21.14
CA GLY A 654 22.96 27.00 -21.00
C GLY A 654 24.18 26.64 -21.83
N THR A 655 24.02 26.01 -23.01
CA THR A 655 25.13 25.73 -23.87
C THR A 655 25.43 26.91 -24.78
N ASN A 656 26.54 27.60 -24.50
CA ASN A 656 27.08 28.52 -25.44
C ASN A 656 27.89 27.74 -26.50
N PHE A 657 27.49 27.89 -27.75
CA PHE A 657 28.31 27.40 -28.86
C PHE A 657 29.35 28.49 -29.15
N ARG A 658 30.64 28.09 -29.15
CA ARG A 658 31.74 28.93 -29.57
C ARG A 658 32.12 28.55 -31.01
N TYR A 659 31.99 29.50 -31.88
CA TYR A 659 32.43 29.39 -33.29
C TYR A 659 33.74 30.15 -33.46
N THR A 660 34.60 29.62 -34.29
CA THR A 660 35.85 30.27 -34.69
C THR A 660 35.86 30.46 -36.20
N VAL A 661 35.91 31.67 -36.65
CA VAL A 661 36.11 32.00 -38.07
C VAL A 661 37.57 32.34 -38.24
N THR A 662 38.24 31.63 -39.18
CA THR A 662 39.66 31.87 -39.51
C THR A 662 39.77 32.37 -40.93
N LYS A 663 40.38 33.57 -41.10
CA LYS A 663 40.69 34.18 -42.37
C LYS A 663 42.17 34.53 -42.39
N ASP A 664 42.89 34.08 -43.44
CA ASP A 664 44.30 34.34 -43.64
C ASP A 664 45.20 34.08 -42.43
N GLY A 665 44.85 33.02 -41.65
CA GLY A 665 45.55 32.67 -40.41
C GLY A 665 45.18 33.51 -39.16
N VAL A 666 44.28 34.47 -39.28
CA VAL A 666 43.74 35.21 -38.18
C VAL A 666 42.37 34.60 -37.76
N SER A 667 42.25 34.25 -36.52
CA SER A 667 41.04 33.65 -35.94
C SER A 667 40.26 34.64 -35.08
N GLU A 668 38.95 34.70 -35.31
CA GLU A 668 38.01 35.48 -34.49
C GLU A 668 37.00 34.48 -33.88
N GLN A 669 36.62 34.73 -32.60
CA GLN A 669 35.71 33.88 -31.85
C GLN A 669 34.36 34.56 -31.66
N PHE A 670 33.31 33.81 -31.88
CA PHE A 670 31.91 34.22 -31.71
C PHE A 670 31.19 33.26 -30.78
N PHE A 671 30.23 33.76 -30.02
CA PHE A 671 29.36 32.98 -29.15
C PHE A 671 27.92 33.08 -29.66
N ALA A 672 27.23 31.95 -29.72
CA ALA A 672 25.81 31.90 -30.00
C ALA A 672 25.07 31.35 -28.78
N ASP A 673 24.24 32.18 -28.20
CA ASP A 673 23.39 31.83 -27.06
C ASP A 673 22.09 31.22 -27.58
N PHE A 674 21.65 30.14 -26.93
CA PHE A 674 20.32 29.48 -27.08
C PHE A 674 19.95 28.95 -28.46
N ASP A 675 20.27 29.56 -29.56
CA ASP A 675 19.84 29.14 -30.92
C ASP A 675 20.90 28.30 -31.64
N LYS A 676 21.82 27.66 -31.04
CA LYS A 676 22.81 26.75 -31.66
C LYS A 676 23.31 27.17 -33.07
N ARG A 677 22.67 28.15 -33.72
CA ARG A 677 23.00 28.63 -35.07
C ARG A 677 23.92 29.83 -34.97
N PHE A 678 24.92 29.86 -35.82
CA PHE A 678 25.80 30.98 -35.99
C PHE A 678 25.52 31.68 -37.32
N VAL A 679 25.26 32.98 -37.25
CA VAL A 679 25.06 33.83 -38.45
C VAL A 679 26.30 34.62 -38.69
N TRP A 680 26.93 34.40 -39.82
CA TRP A 680 28.13 35.15 -40.21
C TRP A 680 27.89 35.90 -41.52
N THR A 681 28.39 37.14 -41.61
CA THR A 681 28.29 37.96 -42.79
C THR A 681 29.69 38.37 -43.19
N PRO A 682 30.20 37.87 -44.33
CA PRO A 682 31.52 38.23 -44.81
C PRO A 682 31.55 39.68 -45.26
N GLU A 683 32.53 40.43 -44.74
CA GLU A 683 32.72 41.84 -45.08
C GLU A 683 33.67 42.05 -46.28
N GLU A 684 34.40 41.00 -46.65
CA GLU A 684 35.36 41.03 -47.78
C GLU A 684 35.29 39.73 -48.59
N GLY A 685 35.61 39.83 -49.89
CA GLY A 685 35.63 38.70 -50.81
C GLY A 685 36.88 37.81 -50.69
N GLY A 686 36.74 36.53 -51.08
CA GLY A 686 37.88 35.62 -51.17
C GLY A 686 38.13 34.73 -49.94
N THR A 687 37.24 34.69 -49.00
CA THR A 687 37.32 33.81 -47.80
C THR A 687 36.89 32.39 -48.15
N THR A 688 37.71 31.40 -47.84
CA THR A 688 37.29 29.97 -47.86
C THR A 688 36.99 29.57 -46.42
N LEU A 689 35.79 29.12 -46.18
CA LEU A 689 35.34 28.62 -44.85
C LEU A 689 35.80 27.17 -44.65
#